data_ab871795196f718c65ae70d1588ed17b
#
_entry.id   ab871795196f718c65ae70d1588ed17b
#
_cell.length_a   1.000
_cell.length_b   1.000
_cell.length_c   1.000
_cell.angle_alpha   90.00
_cell.angle_beta   90.00
_cell.angle_gamma   90.00
#
_symmetry.space_group_name_H-M   'P 1'
#
loop_
_entity.id
_entity.type
_entity.pdbx_description
1 polymer ?
#
loop_
_entity_poly.entity_id
_entity_poly.type
_entity_poly.pdbx_seq_one_letter_code
_entity_poly.pdbx_strand_id
1 'polypeptide(L)'
;MFEKTLQDIVKGIRASKRDTVLYISQCIKEIKDEINSDDMYIKANALQKLTFLHMMGYSMSWASFATIEVMSSPRFAQKRIGYLAASQGFTQDTDVILLATNLLKKELSGAVGGMGIYEAALAINCISNIVTEDLAQDLLPELTKLTMHSQPYLRKKALLCLFKVFIKYPQGLRLTFDKIQQCLGDSNPAVVSCAVHVITELSHTNPRNYLHLAPAFFDLLTNSNNNWMLIKVVKLLSSLVPEEPRLARKLLDPLAAIVRSTPAKSLLFEATYAITRCLPYCRKNDGSMPASTPAIVTLCCETFGSFVEENDQNLKYHGLVGFGSLVQSFPRVLSTSSYRPLILACLSDEDVTIRSRALNLLPSMASRKNLVELVGQLLQHIEFANGTYKLELVAKVVEMCSGEKYALLQDFRWYLDTLLQLGHMRGLDSHSELLRSQICDIALRVFPVRAYAVKRSMEVLLEGNNDNTSANIIDNGRGKHIMPEVLPALAWIVGEYSDLLPEAMTMDSDAVYIYNDNSEGPSHSILQAITAPINSNKLPASTQSVYLQASLKVFAATCANTQVSDSEIEACVRTIFFNIGVFMENPNVEVQERANTLNGLLLALELTSDLGRSVTPGLTSLDGEEDDSDDESDQDQIPTEGNLLGM
;
A
#
# COMPACT_ATOMS: atom_id res chain seq x y z
N MET A 1 5.15 49.83 -25.43
CA MET A 1 5.75 48.53 -25.07
C MET A 1 5.08 47.48 -25.93
N PHE A 2 5.82 46.63 -26.61
CA PHE A 2 5.19 45.52 -27.35
C PHE A 2 4.71 44.50 -26.34
N GLU A 3 3.40 44.26 -26.33
CA GLU A 3 2.80 43.25 -25.45
C GLU A 3 3.28 41.85 -25.87
N LYS A 4 3.80 41.09 -24.90
CA LYS A 4 4.14 39.69 -25.17
C LYS A 4 2.89 38.86 -25.34
N THR A 5 2.82 38.10 -26.40
CA THR A 5 1.74 37.12 -26.60
C THR A 5 1.99 35.87 -25.76
N LEU A 6 0.95 35.00 -25.56
CA LEU A 6 1.11 33.69 -24.92
C LEU A 6 2.20 32.85 -25.63
N GLN A 7 2.28 32.92 -26.96
CA GLN A 7 3.31 32.21 -27.74
C GLN A 7 4.72 32.69 -27.40
N ASP A 8 4.91 33.99 -27.15
CA ASP A 8 6.20 34.56 -26.81
C ASP A 8 6.63 34.11 -25.39
N ILE A 9 5.69 34.01 -24.44
CA ILE A 9 5.95 33.45 -23.12
C ILE A 9 6.38 31.98 -23.24
N VAL A 10 5.67 31.16 -23.99
CA VAL A 10 6.00 29.73 -24.20
C VAL A 10 7.40 29.58 -24.83
N LYS A 11 7.72 30.40 -25.85
CA LYS A 11 9.05 30.41 -26.48
C LYS A 11 10.13 30.85 -25.47
N GLY A 12 9.86 31.90 -24.67
CA GLY A 12 10.76 32.40 -23.66
C GLY A 12 11.06 31.37 -22.58
N ILE A 13 10.05 30.66 -22.06
CA ILE A 13 10.22 29.57 -21.09
C ILE A 13 11.10 28.45 -21.65
N ARG A 14 10.90 28.06 -22.92
CA ARG A 14 11.72 27.03 -23.58
C ARG A 14 13.17 27.47 -23.80
N ALA A 15 13.38 28.76 -24.05
CA ALA A 15 14.73 29.34 -24.24
C ALA A 15 15.48 29.50 -22.93
N SER A 16 14.81 29.82 -21.82
CA SER A 16 15.39 30.14 -20.52
C SER A 16 15.60 28.90 -19.63
N LYS A 17 16.24 27.84 -20.15
CA LYS A 17 16.42 26.56 -19.41
C LYS A 17 17.15 26.70 -18.06
N ARG A 18 18.06 27.67 -17.90
CA ARG A 18 18.83 27.87 -16.65
C ARG A 18 18.15 28.79 -15.65
N ASP A 19 17.40 29.80 -16.15
CA ASP A 19 16.81 30.86 -15.33
C ASP A 19 15.27 30.92 -15.48
N THR A 20 14.61 29.78 -15.65
CA THR A 20 13.17 29.68 -15.91
C THR A 20 12.35 30.38 -14.82
N VAL A 21 12.74 30.25 -13.55
CA VAL A 21 12.01 30.85 -12.41
C VAL A 21 12.07 32.37 -12.44
N LEU A 22 13.25 32.94 -12.74
CA LEU A 22 13.44 34.39 -12.89
C LEU A 22 12.62 34.95 -14.05
N TYR A 23 12.64 34.27 -15.19
CA TYR A 23 11.86 34.66 -16.37
C TYR A 23 10.36 34.65 -16.07
N ILE A 24 9.84 33.61 -15.41
CA ILE A 24 8.42 33.49 -15.04
C ILE A 24 8.05 34.57 -14.03
N SER A 25 8.89 34.88 -13.03
CA SER A 25 8.66 35.96 -12.07
C SER A 25 8.53 37.31 -12.76
N GLN A 26 9.34 37.56 -13.79
CA GLN A 26 9.23 38.78 -14.60
C GLN A 26 7.93 38.79 -15.41
N CYS A 27 7.57 37.66 -16.05
CA CYS A 27 6.30 37.54 -16.78
C CYS A 27 5.08 37.78 -15.86
N ILE A 28 5.11 37.29 -14.62
CA ILE A 28 4.02 37.51 -13.65
C ILE A 28 3.90 39.00 -13.30
N LYS A 29 5.02 39.74 -13.16
CA LYS A 29 4.99 41.20 -12.95
C LYS A 29 4.34 41.91 -14.15
N GLU A 30 4.78 41.61 -15.35
CA GLU A 30 4.21 42.18 -16.59
C GLU A 30 2.70 41.87 -16.69
N ILE A 31 2.27 40.64 -16.39
CA ILE A 31 0.88 40.21 -16.38
C ILE A 31 0.07 40.99 -15.33
N LYS A 32 0.62 41.28 -14.16
CA LYS A 32 -0.06 42.10 -13.12
C LYS A 32 -0.36 43.52 -13.62
N ASP A 33 0.59 44.13 -14.31
CA ASP A 33 0.42 45.47 -14.88
C ASP A 33 -0.64 45.45 -16.00
N GLU A 34 -0.62 44.44 -16.88
CA GLU A 34 -1.59 44.27 -17.96
C GLU A 34 -3.02 44.00 -17.45
N ILE A 35 -3.18 43.24 -16.34
CA ILE A 35 -4.49 42.96 -15.72
C ILE A 35 -5.11 44.22 -15.14
N ASN A 36 -4.33 45.16 -14.70
CA ASN A 36 -4.81 46.46 -14.18
C ASN A 36 -5.15 47.47 -15.28
N SER A 37 -4.93 47.13 -16.55
CA SER A 37 -5.32 47.99 -17.71
C SER A 37 -6.83 48.14 -17.82
N ASP A 38 -7.31 49.29 -18.28
CA ASP A 38 -8.73 49.54 -18.58
C ASP A 38 -9.19 48.87 -19.87
N ASP A 39 -8.24 48.47 -20.74
CA ASP A 39 -8.58 47.78 -21.99
C ASP A 39 -8.89 46.30 -21.72
N MET A 40 -10.14 45.94 -21.98
CA MET A 40 -10.63 44.57 -21.84
C MET A 40 -9.89 43.56 -22.73
N TYR A 41 -9.33 43.98 -23.86
CA TYR A 41 -8.55 43.10 -24.74
C TYR A 41 -7.21 42.73 -24.11
N ILE A 42 -6.50 43.72 -23.55
CA ILE A 42 -5.22 43.53 -22.84
C ILE A 42 -5.45 42.67 -21.61
N LYS A 43 -6.47 42.99 -20.82
CA LYS A 43 -6.85 42.23 -19.61
C LYS A 43 -7.16 40.76 -19.91
N ALA A 44 -7.92 40.48 -20.96
CA ALA A 44 -8.23 39.11 -21.38
C ALA A 44 -6.98 38.34 -21.83
N ASN A 45 -6.09 38.97 -22.61
CA ASN A 45 -4.83 38.34 -23.00
C ASN A 45 -3.91 38.07 -21.83
N ALA A 46 -3.83 39.00 -20.85
CA ALA A 46 -3.08 38.85 -19.64
C ALA A 46 -3.63 37.66 -18.80
N LEU A 47 -4.95 37.55 -18.70
CA LEU A 47 -5.60 36.45 -18.00
C LEU A 47 -5.35 35.09 -18.70
N GLN A 48 -5.33 35.06 -20.03
CA GLN A 48 -4.97 33.85 -20.80
C GLN A 48 -3.54 33.40 -20.52
N LYS A 49 -2.58 34.33 -20.45
CA LYS A 49 -1.19 34.06 -20.09
C LYS A 49 -1.09 33.53 -18.65
N LEU A 50 -1.80 34.15 -17.71
CA LEU A 50 -1.83 33.75 -16.32
C LEU A 50 -2.44 32.36 -16.13
N THR A 51 -3.52 32.04 -16.84
CA THR A 51 -4.13 30.71 -16.84
C THR A 51 -3.15 29.63 -17.30
N PHE A 52 -2.33 29.92 -18.30
CA PHE A 52 -1.27 29.02 -18.73
C PHE A 52 -0.20 28.81 -17.65
N LEU A 53 0.23 29.88 -16.97
CA LEU A 53 1.16 29.76 -15.85
C LEU A 53 0.56 29.00 -14.67
N HIS A 54 -0.75 29.17 -14.43
CA HIS A 54 -1.46 28.41 -13.41
C HIS A 54 -1.44 26.90 -13.68
N MET A 55 -1.59 26.48 -14.93
CA MET A 55 -1.43 25.06 -15.32
C MET A 55 -0.01 24.52 -15.07
N MET A 56 0.98 25.40 -14.97
CA MET A 56 2.36 25.05 -14.56
C MET A 56 2.60 25.07 -13.05
N GLY A 57 1.56 25.36 -12.23
CA GLY A 57 1.61 25.34 -10.78
C GLY A 57 1.76 26.72 -10.11
N TYR A 58 1.69 27.82 -10.86
CA TYR A 58 1.76 29.18 -10.28
C TYR A 58 0.38 29.66 -9.85
N SER A 59 0.28 30.25 -8.66
CA SER A 59 -1.01 30.76 -8.13
C SER A 59 -1.55 31.95 -8.93
N MET A 60 -2.87 31.91 -9.21
CA MET A 60 -3.61 33.01 -9.84
C MET A 60 -4.72 33.59 -8.96
N SER A 61 -4.79 33.22 -7.69
CA SER A 61 -5.86 33.66 -6.76
C SER A 61 -6.01 35.19 -6.66
N TRP A 62 -4.92 35.94 -6.75
CA TRP A 62 -4.91 37.40 -6.74
C TRP A 62 -5.63 38.06 -7.93
N ALA A 63 -5.86 37.32 -9.02
CA ALA A 63 -6.55 37.81 -10.23
C ALA A 63 -8.03 37.42 -10.27
N SER A 64 -8.61 36.89 -9.18
CA SER A 64 -9.98 36.36 -9.15
C SER A 64 -11.03 37.42 -9.53
N PHE A 65 -10.87 38.67 -9.09
CA PHE A 65 -11.77 39.76 -9.42
C PHE A 65 -11.71 40.11 -10.92
N ALA A 66 -10.51 40.27 -11.48
CA ALA A 66 -10.32 40.51 -12.90
C ALA A 66 -10.87 39.37 -13.77
N THR A 67 -10.84 38.14 -13.26
CA THR A 67 -11.45 36.99 -13.93
C THR A 67 -12.95 37.17 -14.10
N ILE A 68 -13.69 37.63 -13.07
CA ILE A 68 -15.13 37.92 -13.16
C ILE A 68 -15.41 39.07 -14.11
N GLU A 69 -14.58 40.10 -14.09
CA GLU A 69 -14.70 41.23 -14.99
C GLU A 69 -14.60 40.77 -16.47
N VAL A 70 -13.61 39.93 -16.81
CA VAL A 70 -13.44 39.36 -18.15
C VAL A 70 -14.59 38.40 -18.48
N MET A 71 -15.14 37.63 -17.53
CA MET A 71 -16.34 36.80 -17.72
C MET A 71 -17.56 37.64 -18.14
N SER A 72 -17.67 38.88 -17.66
CA SER A 72 -18.79 39.77 -17.95
C SER A 72 -18.68 40.45 -19.31
N SER A 73 -17.59 40.29 -20.04
CA SER A 73 -17.37 40.92 -21.36
C SER A 73 -18.48 40.59 -22.35
N PRO A 74 -18.92 41.57 -23.16
CA PRO A 74 -19.91 41.35 -24.24
C PRO A 74 -19.33 40.55 -25.40
N ARG A 75 -18.01 40.50 -25.57
CA ARG A 75 -17.35 39.76 -26.67
C ARG A 75 -17.12 38.31 -26.29
N PHE A 76 -17.69 37.37 -27.04
CA PHE A 76 -17.60 35.93 -26.78
C PHE A 76 -16.16 35.41 -26.60
N ALA A 77 -15.21 35.89 -27.42
CA ALA A 77 -13.81 35.45 -27.33
C ALA A 77 -13.17 35.79 -25.95
N GLN A 78 -13.42 37.00 -25.45
CA GLN A 78 -12.93 37.44 -24.14
C GLN A 78 -13.66 36.72 -23.02
N LYS A 79 -15.01 36.64 -23.11
CA LYS A 79 -15.85 35.90 -22.16
C LYS A 79 -15.35 34.45 -21.99
N ARG A 80 -15.04 33.76 -23.11
CA ARG A 80 -14.51 32.40 -23.07
C ARG A 80 -13.22 32.28 -22.28
N ILE A 81 -12.30 33.23 -22.40
CA ILE A 81 -11.06 33.27 -21.62
C ILE A 81 -11.35 33.40 -20.13
N GLY A 82 -12.26 34.33 -19.75
CA GLY A 82 -12.67 34.52 -18.36
C GLY A 82 -13.28 33.25 -17.74
N TYR A 83 -14.22 32.61 -18.44
CA TYR A 83 -14.84 31.36 -18.00
C TYR A 83 -13.83 30.21 -17.89
N LEU A 84 -12.85 30.12 -18.80
CA LEU A 84 -11.78 29.12 -18.68
C LEU A 84 -10.89 29.37 -17.47
N ALA A 85 -10.50 30.62 -17.26
CA ALA A 85 -9.69 31.03 -16.12
C ALA A 85 -10.41 30.76 -14.78
N ALA A 86 -11.70 31.09 -14.68
CA ALA A 86 -12.53 30.77 -13.51
C ALA A 86 -12.62 29.26 -13.26
N SER A 87 -12.85 28.47 -14.32
CA SER A 87 -12.95 27.01 -14.21
C SER A 87 -11.68 26.34 -13.68
N GLN A 88 -10.51 26.93 -13.89
CA GLN A 88 -9.23 26.40 -13.44
C GLN A 88 -8.72 27.03 -12.14
N GLY A 89 -8.97 28.32 -11.94
CA GLY A 89 -8.37 29.08 -10.85
C GLY A 89 -9.25 29.23 -9.60
N PHE A 90 -10.58 29.06 -9.73
CA PHE A 90 -11.46 29.18 -8.57
C PHE A 90 -11.53 27.86 -7.79
N THR A 91 -11.37 27.97 -6.49
CA THR A 91 -11.54 26.89 -5.51
C THR A 91 -12.80 27.14 -4.70
N GLN A 92 -13.23 26.20 -3.87
CA GLN A 92 -14.42 26.36 -3.01
C GLN A 92 -14.30 27.54 -2.04
N ASP A 93 -13.08 27.92 -1.68
CA ASP A 93 -12.76 28.98 -0.73
C ASP A 93 -12.54 30.34 -1.41
N THR A 94 -12.88 30.46 -2.69
CA THR A 94 -12.69 31.71 -3.43
C THR A 94 -13.86 32.67 -3.15
N ASP A 95 -13.63 33.72 -2.37
CA ASP A 95 -14.66 34.67 -1.89
C ASP A 95 -15.51 35.30 -3.00
N VAL A 96 -14.92 35.50 -4.19
CA VAL A 96 -15.58 36.18 -5.30
C VAL A 96 -16.60 35.31 -6.06
N ILE A 97 -16.73 34.02 -5.76
CA ILE A 97 -17.69 33.13 -6.44
C ILE A 97 -19.13 33.63 -6.32
N LEU A 98 -19.49 34.18 -5.17
CA LEU A 98 -20.83 34.75 -4.94
C LEU A 98 -21.17 35.90 -5.92
N LEU A 99 -20.16 36.69 -6.32
CA LEU A 99 -20.34 37.75 -7.30
C LEU A 99 -20.64 37.22 -8.70
N ALA A 100 -20.18 36.00 -9.02
CA ALA A 100 -20.44 35.36 -10.31
C ALA A 100 -21.87 34.81 -10.42
N THR A 101 -22.62 34.58 -9.31
CA THR A 101 -23.93 33.93 -9.30
C THR A 101 -24.93 34.59 -10.25
N ASN A 102 -25.07 35.93 -10.17
CA ASN A 102 -26.00 36.67 -11.02
C ASN A 102 -25.59 36.64 -12.50
N LEU A 103 -24.28 36.70 -12.79
CA LEU A 103 -23.76 36.58 -14.13
C LEU A 103 -24.09 35.21 -14.71
N LEU A 104 -23.86 34.15 -13.97
CA LEU A 104 -24.17 32.76 -14.35
C LEU A 104 -25.67 32.59 -14.57
N LYS A 105 -26.54 33.08 -13.69
CA LYS A 105 -28.00 33.06 -13.85
C LYS A 105 -28.44 33.75 -15.13
N LYS A 106 -27.86 34.92 -15.45
CA LYS A 106 -28.17 35.69 -16.67
C LYS A 106 -27.82 34.89 -17.91
N GLU A 107 -26.64 34.26 -17.96
CA GLU A 107 -26.22 33.45 -19.13
C GLU A 107 -27.12 32.22 -19.33
N LEU A 108 -27.48 31.51 -18.23
CA LEU A 108 -28.37 30.36 -18.29
C LEU A 108 -29.79 30.77 -18.77
N SER A 109 -30.32 31.86 -18.23
CA SER A 109 -31.67 32.37 -18.60
C SER A 109 -31.74 32.91 -20.01
N GLY A 110 -30.65 33.52 -20.54
CA GLY A 110 -30.55 33.96 -21.91
C GLY A 110 -30.72 32.81 -22.94
N ALA A 111 -30.21 31.63 -22.61
CA ALA A 111 -30.38 30.45 -23.46
C ALA A 111 -31.84 29.95 -23.50
N VAL A 112 -32.60 30.06 -22.42
CA VAL A 112 -34.04 29.71 -22.38
C VAL A 112 -34.83 30.55 -23.38
N GLY A 113 -34.45 31.81 -23.61
CA GLY A 113 -35.00 32.69 -24.62
C GLY A 113 -34.52 32.43 -26.06
N GLY A 114 -33.68 31.42 -26.26
CA GLY A 114 -33.15 31.06 -27.59
C GLY A 114 -31.94 31.85 -28.07
N MET A 115 -31.44 32.79 -27.25
CA MET A 115 -30.21 33.55 -27.49
C MET A 115 -29.09 33.09 -26.55
N GLY A 116 -27.85 33.16 -26.99
CA GLY A 116 -26.72 32.87 -26.10
C GLY A 116 -26.47 31.37 -25.78
N ILE A 117 -26.76 30.46 -26.71
CA ILE A 117 -26.60 29.00 -26.52
C ILE A 117 -25.16 28.64 -26.14
N TYR A 118 -24.19 29.26 -26.78
CA TYR A 118 -22.77 28.99 -26.54
C TYR A 118 -22.26 29.63 -25.24
N GLU A 119 -22.79 30.80 -24.89
CA GLU A 119 -22.50 31.48 -23.62
C GLU A 119 -23.04 30.67 -22.43
N ALA A 120 -24.28 30.18 -22.54
CA ALA A 120 -24.83 29.27 -21.53
C ALA A 120 -24.00 27.98 -21.41
N ALA A 121 -23.52 27.45 -22.53
CA ALA A 121 -22.66 26.26 -22.48
C ALA A 121 -21.31 26.51 -21.82
N LEU A 122 -20.74 27.71 -21.95
CA LEU A 122 -19.55 28.13 -21.16
C LEU A 122 -19.86 28.21 -19.66
N ALA A 123 -21.00 28.88 -19.34
CA ALA A 123 -21.45 29.00 -17.96
C ALA A 123 -21.65 27.61 -17.31
N ILE A 124 -22.33 26.68 -17.97
CA ILE A 124 -22.55 25.30 -17.48
C ILE A 124 -21.22 24.58 -17.24
N ASN A 125 -20.25 24.70 -18.16
CA ASN A 125 -18.93 24.09 -17.95
C ASN A 125 -18.20 24.69 -16.75
N CYS A 126 -18.27 26.02 -16.57
CA CYS A 126 -17.68 26.70 -15.43
C CYS A 126 -18.32 26.24 -14.12
N ILE A 127 -19.66 26.27 -14.05
CA ILE A 127 -20.41 25.81 -12.88
C ILE A 127 -20.00 24.40 -12.48
N SER A 128 -19.83 23.48 -13.42
CA SER A 128 -19.45 22.10 -13.11
C SER A 128 -18.09 21.96 -12.40
N ASN A 129 -17.22 22.98 -12.48
CA ASN A 129 -15.91 23.00 -11.82
C ASN A 129 -15.90 23.80 -10.50
N ILE A 130 -16.66 24.90 -10.43
CA ILE A 130 -16.61 25.85 -9.31
C ILE A 130 -17.78 25.71 -8.33
N VAL A 131 -18.68 24.74 -8.52
CA VAL A 131 -19.92 24.63 -7.74
C VAL A 131 -19.63 24.47 -6.25
N THR A 132 -20.22 25.40 -5.46
CA THR A 132 -20.34 25.34 -4.00
C THR A 132 -21.77 24.96 -3.64
N GLU A 133 -22.07 24.73 -2.35
CA GLU A 133 -23.43 24.38 -1.92
C GLU A 133 -24.43 25.49 -2.22
N ASP A 134 -24.09 26.74 -1.88
CA ASP A 134 -24.93 27.93 -2.12
C ASP A 134 -25.18 28.12 -3.63
N LEU A 135 -24.12 28.04 -4.45
CA LEU A 135 -24.21 28.17 -5.90
C LEU A 135 -25.07 27.03 -6.50
N ALA A 136 -24.95 25.81 -5.95
CA ALA A 136 -25.74 24.67 -6.37
C ALA A 136 -27.24 24.90 -6.11
N GLN A 137 -27.60 25.37 -4.92
CA GLN A 137 -28.96 25.67 -4.55
C GLN A 137 -29.55 26.77 -5.44
N ASP A 138 -28.80 27.82 -5.66
CA ASP A 138 -29.20 29.00 -6.41
C ASP A 138 -29.41 28.75 -7.92
N LEU A 139 -28.59 27.87 -8.53
CA LEU A 139 -28.61 27.62 -9.99
C LEU A 139 -29.41 26.39 -10.38
N LEU A 140 -29.84 25.55 -9.42
CA LEU A 140 -30.58 24.31 -9.69
C LEU A 140 -31.85 24.53 -10.56
N PRO A 141 -32.69 25.57 -10.32
CA PRO A 141 -33.89 25.79 -11.11
C PRO A 141 -33.61 26.06 -12.60
N GLU A 142 -32.59 26.89 -12.90
CA GLU A 142 -32.19 27.26 -14.26
C GLU A 142 -31.58 26.05 -14.98
N LEU A 143 -30.69 25.32 -14.33
CA LEU A 143 -30.10 24.10 -14.87
C LEU A 143 -31.17 23.03 -15.18
N THR A 144 -32.18 22.91 -14.28
CA THR A 144 -33.30 21.97 -14.52
C THR A 144 -34.15 22.37 -15.70
N LYS A 145 -34.41 23.66 -15.92
CA LYS A 145 -35.12 24.12 -17.12
C LYS A 145 -34.35 23.76 -18.40
N LEU A 146 -33.01 23.89 -18.36
CA LEU A 146 -32.17 23.59 -19.55
C LEU A 146 -32.13 22.08 -19.91
N THR A 147 -32.50 21.17 -19.00
CA THR A 147 -32.63 19.74 -19.34
C THR A 147 -33.79 19.48 -20.32
N MET A 148 -34.77 20.39 -20.43
CA MET A 148 -35.91 20.31 -21.33
C MET A 148 -35.79 21.29 -22.53
N HIS A 149 -34.63 21.88 -22.73
CA HIS A 149 -34.41 22.86 -23.81
C HIS A 149 -34.52 22.22 -25.20
N SER A 150 -34.95 22.97 -26.20
CA SER A 150 -35.10 22.50 -27.59
C SER A 150 -33.79 21.96 -28.19
N GLN A 151 -32.65 22.58 -27.83
CA GLN A 151 -31.33 22.19 -28.34
C GLN A 151 -30.73 21.01 -27.54
N PRO A 152 -30.45 19.85 -28.15
CA PRO A 152 -29.85 18.69 -27.48
C PRO A 152 -28.49 19.01 -26.88
N TYR A 153 -27.76 19.95 -27.45
CA TYR A 153 -26.45 20.38 -26.96
C TYR A 153 -26.51 20.92 -25.53
N LEU A 154 -27.50 21.73 -25.20
CA LEU A 154 -27.71 22.28 -23.86
C LEU A 154 -28.27 21.21 -22.91
N ARG A 155 -29.24 20.38 -23.38
CA ARG A 155 -29.80 19.29 -22.54
C ARG A 155 -28.70 18.37 -21.97
N LYS A 156 -27.80 17.87 -22.86
CA LYS A 156 -26.72 16.99 -22.43
C LYS A 156 -25.73 17.66 -21.46
N LYS A 157 -25.38 18.94 -21.67
CA LYS A 157 -24.49 19.68 -20.78
C LYS A 157 -25.14 19.94 -19.44
N ALA A 158 -26.40 20.33 -19.42
CA ALA A 158 -27.15 20.54 -18.17
C ALA A 158 -27.24 19.25 -17.34
N LEU A 159 -27.51 18.11 -17.97
CA LEU A 159 -27.54 16.81 -17.30
C LEU A 159 -26.21 16.48 -16.62
N LEU A 160 -25.08 16.64 -17.35
CA LEU A 160 -23.76 16.35 -16.77
C LEU A 160 -23.38 17.33 -15.65
N CYS A 161 -23.79 18.60 -15.77
CA CYS A 161 -23.58 19.61 -14.73
C CYS A 161 -24.39 19.28 -13.47
N LEU A 162 -25.65 18.86 -13.61
CA LEU A 162 -26.51 18.48 -12.48
C LEU A 162 -25.88 17.39 -11.63
N PHE A 163 -25.14 16.45 -12.21
CA PHE A 163 -24.42 15.45 -11.42
C PHE A 163 -23.43 16.10 -10.43
N LYS A 164 -22.67 17.11 -10.87
CA LYS A 164 -21.75 17.86 -10.00
C LYS A 164 -22.50 18.68 -8.95
N VAL A 165 -23.64 19.26 -9.31
CA VAL A 165 -24.53 19.98 -8.38
C VAL A 165 -25.03 19.03 -7.28
N PHE A 166 -25.43 17.81 -7.60
CA PHE A 166 -25.93 16.83 -6.61
C PHE A 166 -24.86 16.33 -5.63
N ILE A 167 -23.59 16.31 -6.03
CA ILE A 167 -22.49 16.00 -5.11
C ILE A 167 -22.40 17.06 -3.99
N LYS A 168 -22.67 18.34 -4.32
CA LYS A 168 -22.60 19.45 -3.37
C LYS A 168 -23.95 19.71 -2.66
N TYR A 169 -25.07 19.50 -3.36
CA TYR A 169 -26.41 19.70 -2.86
C TYR A 169 -27.29 18.45 -3.10
N PRO A 170 -27.18 17.40 -2.27
CA PRO A 170 -27.90 16.14 -2.47
C PRO A 170 -29.42 16.26 -2.45
N GLN A 171 -29.97 17.26 -1.73
CA GLN A 171 -31.42 17.50 -1.68
C GLN A 171 -31.98 17.87 -3.07
N GLY A 172 -31.19 18.54 -3.90
CA GLY A 172 -31.55 18.92 -5.26
C GLY A 172 -31.85 17.71 -6.15
N LEU A 173 -31.23 16.57 -5.90
CA LEU A 173 -31.52 15.33 -6.63
C LEU A 173 -32.99 14.90 -6.47
N ARG A 174 -33.54 14.94 -5.25
CA ARG A 174 -34.94 14.55 -4.99
C ARG A 174 -35.94 15.45 -5.75
N LEU A 175 -35.60 16.71 -5.92
CA LEU A 175 -36.45 17.70 -6.58
C LEU A 175 -36.44 17.56 -8.12
N THR A 176 -35.36 17.01 -8.69
CA THR A 176 -35.12 17.06 -10.13
C THR A 176 -35.00 15.70 -10.80
N PHE A 177 -35.05 14.60 -10.02
CA PHE A 177 -34.84 13.25 -10.52
C PHE A 177 -35.80 12.86 -11.63
N ASP A 178 -37.08 13.22 -11.53
CA ASP A 178 -38.10 12.94 -12.55
C ASP A 178 -37.73 13.53 -13.93
N LYS A 179 -37.05 14.69 -13.94
CA LYS A 179 -36.59 15.31 -15.19
C LYS A 179 -35.42 14.55 -15.81
N ILE A 180 -34.52 14.01 -14.98
CA ILE A 180 -33.43 13.17 -15.45
C ILE A 180 -33.95 11.87 -16.00
N GLN A 181 -34.94 11.26 -15.32
CA GLN A 181 -35.60 10.04 -15.76
C GLN A 181 -36.31 10.24 -17.11
N GLN A 182 -36.99 11.39 -17.31
CA GLN A 182 -37.60 11.74 -18.58
C GLN A 182 -36.58 11.80 -19.73
N CYS A 183 -35.34 12.22 -19.46
CA CYS A 183 -34.27 12.26 -20.46
C CYS A 183 -33.78 10.87 -20.91
N LEU A 184 -34.14 9.78 -20.23
CA LEU A 184 -33.92 8.42 -20.75
C LEU A 184 -34.75 8.08 -21.98
N GLY A 185 -35.89 8.76 -22.15
CA GLY A 185 -36.76 8.65 -23.34
C GLY A 185 -36.55 9.77 -24.39
N ASP A 186 -35.43 10.52 -24.33
CA ASP A 186 -35.17 11.61 -25.27
C ASP A 186 -34.97 11.09 -26.71
N SER A 187 -35.47 11.86 -27.67
CA SER A 187 -35.29 11.55 -29.09
C SER A 187 -33.84 11.56 -29.57
N ASN A 188 -32.97 12.26 -28.86
CA ASN A 188 -31.56 12.34 -29.18
C ASN A 188 -30.72 11.35 -28.38
N PRO A 189 -30.06 10.35 -29.01
CA PRO A 189 -29.31 9.32 -28.31
C PRO A 189 -28.12 9.85 -27.48
N ALA A 190 -27.59 11.04 -27.83
CA ALA A 190 -26.52 11.65 -27.02
C ALA A 190 -27.03 12.20 -25.66
N VAL A 191 -28.30 12.66 -25.62
CA VAL A 191 -28.95 13.07 -24.37
C VAL A 191 -29.24 11.84 -23.50
N VAL A 192 -29.79 10.77 -24.10
CA VAL A 192 -30.01 9.47 -23.41
C VAL A 192 -28.69 8.96 -22.81
N SER A 193 -27.60 8.98 -23.57
CA SER A 193 -26.29 8.55 -23.09
C SER A 193 -25.80 9.37 -21.89
N CYS A 194 -26.05 10.70 -21.88
CA CYS A 194 -25.71 11.53 -20.72
C CYS A 194 -26.58 11.22 -19.49
N ALA A 195 -27.88 10.98 -19.69
CA ALA A 195 -28.79 10.58 -18.61
C ALA A 195 -28.37 9.23 -18.00
N VAL A 196 -28.08 8.24 -18.86
CA VAL A 196 -27.54 6.93 -18.42
C VAL A 196 -26.26 7.12 -17.62
N HIS A 197 -25.34 7.96 -18.09
CA HIS A 197 -24.08 8.23 -17.40
C HIS A 197 -24.32 8.80 -15.99
N VAL A 198 -25.15 9.82 -15.87
CA VAL A 198 -25.49 10.45 -14.59
C VAL A 198 -26.13 9.45 -13.63
N ILE A 199 -27.12 8.68 -14.08
CA ILE A 199 -27.80 7.69 -13.24
C ILE A 199 -26.84 6.57 -12.84
N THR A 200 -25.92 6.14 -13.71
CA THR A 200 -24.90 5.14 -13.38
C THR A 200 -24.01 5.62 -12.24
N GLU A 201 -23.50 6.84 -12.32
CA GLU A 201 -22.63 7.38 -11.25
C GLU A 201 -23.40 7.58 -9.93
N LEU A 202 -24.66 8.01 -9.98
CA LEU A 202 -25.51 8.14 -8.79
C LEU A 202 -25.84 6.76 -8.17
N SER A 203 -26.03 5.72 -8.99
CA SER A 203 -26.34 4.37 -8.53
C SER A 203 -25.20 3.70 -7.75
N HIS A 204 -23.95 4.12 -7.99
CA HIS A 204 -22.81 3.61 -7.22
C HIS A 204 -22.90 3.98 -5.73
N THR A 205 -23.52 5.11 -5.41
CA THR A 205 -23.70 5.55 -4.01
C THR A 205 -24.86 4.83 -3.33
N ASN A 206 -26.02 4.69 -4.00
CA ASN A 206 -27.23 4.06 -3.46
C ASN A 206 -27.99 3.26 -4.52
N PRO A 207 -27.60 2.01 -4.80
CA PRO A 207 -28.20 1.19 -5.86
C PRO A 207 -29.71 0.99 -5.70
N ARG A 208 -30.20 0.81 -4.46
CA ARG A 208 -31.62 0.53 -4.13
C ARG A 208 -32.59 1.54 -4.72
N ASN A 209 -32.22 2.81 -4.73
CA ASN A 209 -33.10 3.88 -5.21
C ASN A 209 -33.38 3.79 -6.73
N TYR A 210 -32.55 3.07 -7.48
CA TYR A 210 -32.60 2.98 -8.94
C TYR A 210 -33.09 1.63 -9.46
N LEU A 211 -33.51 0.70 -8.60
CA LEU A 211 -34.01 -0.62 -8.98
C LEU A 211 -35.22 -0.55 -9.92
N HIS A 212 -36.10 0.43 -9.72
CA HIS A 212 -37.29 0.63 -10.56
C HIS A 212 -36.95 0.96 -12.02
N LEU A 213 -35.72 1.42 -12.31
CA LEU A 213 -35.23 1.72 -13.65
C LEU A 213 -34.62 0.50 -14.36
N ALA A 214 -34.41 -0.62 -13.65
CA ALA A 214 -33.77 -1.81 -14.21
C ALA A 214 -34.42 -2.30 -15.53
N PRO A 215 -35.76 -2.29 -15.72
CA PRO A 215 -36.38 -2.67 -17.00
C PRO A 215 -35.94 -1.74 -18.15
N ALA A 216 -35.95 -0.42 -17.95
CA ALA A 216 -35.55 0.54 -18.98
C ALA A 216 -34.07 0.38 -19.38
N PHE A 217 -33.20 0.10 -18.41
CA PHE A 217 -31.78 -0.18 -18.69
C PHE A 217 -31.58 -1.53 -19.37
N PHE A 218 -32.41 -2.52 -19.06
CA PHE A 218 -32.37 -3.80 -19.76
C PHE A 218 -32.79 -3.67 -21.23
N ASP A 219 -33.80 -2.85 -21.54
CA ASP A 219 -34.19 -2.52 -22.90
C ASP A 219 -33.05 -1.79 -23.65
N LEU A 220 -32.36 -0.87 -23.00
CA LEU A 220 -31.18 -0.20 -23.57
C LEU A 220 -30.01 -1.17 -23.79
N LEU A 221 -29.84 -2.18 -22.92
CA LEU A 221 -28.80 -3.21 -23.09
C LEU A 221 -29.04 -4.04 -24.36
N THR A 222 -30.31 -4.36 -24.67
CA THR A 222 -30.66 -5.23 -25.80
C THR A 222 -30.79 -4.49 -27.11
N ASN A 223 -31.20 -3.21 -27.12
CA ASN A 223 -31.54 -2.46 -28.31
C ASN A 223 -30.48 -1.44 -28.76
N SER A 224 -29.45 -1.16 -27.92
CA SER A 224 -28.46 -0.15 -28.25
C SER A 224 -27.25 -0.74 -28.95
N ASN A 225 -26.73 -0.02 -29.95
CA ASN A 225 -25.48 -0.33 -30.66
C ASN A 225 -24.32 0.59 -30.23
N ASN A 226 -24.53 1.50 -29.29
CA ASN A 226 -23.50 2.43 -28.84
C ASN A 226 -22.66 1.81 -27.74
N ASN A 227 -21.44 1.39 -28.04
CA ASN A 227 -20.53 0.73 -27.08
C ASN A 227 -20.28 1.56 -25.80
N TRP A 228 -20.15 2.88 -25.91
CA TRP A 228 -19.93 3.76 -24.76
C TRP A 228 -21.13 3.79 -23.81
N MET A 229 -22.34 3.78 -24.38
CA MET A 229 -23.56 3.71 -23.58
C MET A 229 -23.73 2.32 -22.97
N LEU A 230 -23.48 1.25 -23.73
CA LEU A 230 -23.55 -0.13 -23.25
C LEU A 230 -22.62 -0.38 -22.06
N ILE A 231 -21.38 0.14 -22.07
CA ILE A 231 -20.44 0.06 -20.94
C ILE A 231 -21.10 0.63 -19.66
N LYS A 232 -21.76 1.78 -19.74
CA LYS A 232 -22.42 2.40 -18.59
C LYS A 232 -23.64 1.64 -18.13
N VAL A 233 -24.45 1.16 -19.07
CA VAL A 233 -25.62 0.31 -18.78
C VAL A 233 -25.19 -0.99 -18.09
N VAL A 234 -24.14 -1.64 -18.58
CA VAL A 234 -23.58 -2.87 -17.97
C VAL A 234 -23.08 -2.61 -16.55
N LYS A 235 -22.34 -1.51 -16.34
CA LYS A 235 -21.89 -1.10 -15.01
C LYS A 235 -23.05 -0.88 -14.04
N LEU A 236 -24.07 -0.15 -14.48
CA LEU A 236 -25.24 0.11 -13.65
C LEU A 236 -25.98 -1.17 -13.31
N LEU A 237 -26.33 -1.99 -14.29
CA LEU A 237 -27.04 -3.25 -14.05
C LEU A 237 -26.24 -4.18 -13.13
N SER A 238 -24.92 -4.25 -13.29
CA SER A 238 -24.02 -5.00 -12.43
C SER A 238 -24.02 -4.46 -10.99
N SER A 239 -24.15 -3.15 -10.77
CA SER A 239 -24.24 -2.55 -9.42
C SER A 239 -25.57 -2.82 -8.73
N LEU A 240 -26.64 -3.07 -9.50
CA LEU A 240 -27.97 -3.41 -8.97
C LEU A 240 -28.12 -4.89 -8.54
N VAL A 241 -27.26 -5.78 -9.04
CA VAL A 241 -27.33 -7.23 -8.79
C VAL A 241 -27.30 -7.60 -7.31
N PRO A 242 -26.46 -7.02 -6.43
CA PRO A 242 -26.46 -7.33 -5.01
C PRO A 242 -27.82 -7.05 -4.33
N GLU A 243 -28.54 -6.03 -4.79
CA GLU A 243 -29.84 -5.62 -4.24
C GLU A 243 -31.01 -6.45 -4.79
N GLU A 244 -30.92 -6.93 -6.02
CA GLU A 244 -31.91 -7.79 -6.66
C GLU A 244 -31.23 -8.99 -7.35
N PRO A 245 -30.96 -10.08 -6.62
CA PRO A 245 -30.24 -11.25 -7.14
C PRO A 245 -30.92 -11.92 -8.36
N ARG A 246 -32.23 -11.75 -8.54
CA ARG A 246 -32.95 -12.28 -9.72
C ARG A 246 -32.49 -11.66 -11.02
N LEU A 247 -31.98 -10.43 -10.95
CA LEU A 247 -31.43 -9.72 -12.11
C LEU A 247 -30.18 -10.45 -12.66
N ALA A 248 -29.35 -11.03 -11.79
CA ALA A 248 -28.14 -11.75 -12.19
C ALA A 248 -28.42 -12.82 -13.25
N ARG A 249 -29.46 -13.66 -13.01
CA ARG A 249 -29.82 -14.75 -13.93
C ARG A 249 -30.29 -14.25 -15.29
N LYS A 250 -30.99 -13.11 -15.31
CA LYS A 250 -31.49 -12.50 -16.57
C LYS A 250 -30.38 -11.83 -17.36
N LEU A 251 -29.31 -11.38 -16.70
CA LEU A 251 -28.20 -10.69 -17.36
C LEU A 251 -27.18 -11.64 -17.99
N LEU A 252 -27.04 -12.89 -17.49
CA LEU A 252 -25.98 -13.80 -17.94
C LEU A 252 -26.00 -14.04 -19.46
N ASP A 253 -27.15 -14.38 -20.04
CA ASP A 253 -27.24 -14.70 -21.47
C ASP A 253 -27.02 -13.48 -22.38
N PRO A 254 -27.64 -12.29 -22.12
CA PRO A 254 -27.36 -11.08 -22.88
C PRO A 254 -25.89 -10.64 -22.79
N LEU A 255 -25.29 -10.70 -21.59
CA LEU A 255 -23.88 -10.34 -21.42
C LEU A 255 -22.96 -11.33 -22.17
N ALA A 256 -23.22 -12.63 -22.07
CA ALA A 256 -22.46 -13.64 -22.81
C ALA A 256 -22.60 -13.46 -24.34
N ALA A 257 -23.77 -13.03 -24.85
CA ALA A 257 -23.96 -12.70 -26.25
C ALA A 257 -23.13 -11.48 -26.67
N ILE A 258 -23.06 -10.43 -25.84
CA ILE A 258 -22.20 -9.27 -26.06
C ILE A 258 -20.74 -9.68 -26.09
N VAL A 259 -20.27 -10.49 -25.15
CA VAL A 259 -18.88 -10.98 -25.08
C VAL A 259 -18.49 -11.73 -26.36
N ARG A 260 -19.38 -12.53 -26.93
CA ARG A 260 -19.11 -13.28 -28.17
C ARG A 260 -19.14 -12.43 -29.45
N SER A 261 -19.87 -11.32 -29.45
CA SER A 261 -20.15 -10.53 -30.65
C SER A 261 -19.33 -9.26 -30.77
N THR A 262 -18.88 -8.66 -29.67
CA THR A 262 -18.25 -7.34 -29.69
C THR A 262 -16.74 -7.40 -29.99
N PRO A 263 -16.23 -6.60 -30.94
CA PRO A 263 -14.81 -6.41 -31.14
C PRO A 263 -14.21 -5.33 -30.23
N ALA A 264 -15.05 -4.55 -29.54
CA ALA A 264 -14.62 -3.42 -28.71
C ALA A 264 -14.08 -3.91 -27.37
N LYS A 265 -12.76 -3.90 -27.19
CA LYS A 265 -12.06 -4.42 -26.00
C LYS A 265 -12.57 -3.85 -24.67
N SER A 266 -12.93 -2.55 -24.64
CA SER A 266 -13.47 -1.93 -23.42
C SER A 266 -14.85 -2.48 -23.03
N LEU A 267 -15.75 -2.69 -24.02
CA LEU A 267 -17.06 -3.29 -23.76
C LEU A 267 -16.92 -4.77 -23.44
N LEU A 268 -16.02 -5.47 -24.14
CA LEU A 268 -15.69 -6.87 -23.88
C LEU A 268 -15.23 -7.08 -22.43
N PHE A 269 -14.32 -6.24 -21.93
CA PHE A 269 -13.89 -6.27 -20.54
C PHE A 269 -15.05 -6.03 -19.58
N GLU A 270 -15.80 -4.94 -19.76
CA GLU A 270 -16.88 -4.60 -18.82
C GLU A 270 -18.00 -5.65 -18.80
N ALA A 271 -18.36 -6.22 -19.95
CA ALA A 271 -19.37 -7.28 -20.01
C ALA A 271 -18.87 -8.57 -19.32
N THR A 272 -17.62 -8.96 -19.56
CA THR A 272 -17.02 -10.14 -18.91
C THR A 272 -16.87 -9.92 -17.40
N TYR A 273 -16.43 -8.72 -17.00
CA TYR A 273 -16.31 -8.35 -15.59
C TYR A 273 -17.67 -8.31 -14.88
N ALA A 274 -18.72 -7.81 -15.54
CA ALA A 274 -20.09 -7.85 -15.02
C ALA A 274 -20.59 -9.28 -14.84
N ILE A 275 -20.26 -10.19 -15.75
CA ILE A 275 -20.57 -11.63 -15.59
C ILE A 275 -19.94 -12.16 -14.29
N THR A 276 -18.66 -11.89 -14.02
CA THR A 276 -17.99 -12.37 -12.79
C THR A 276 -18.69 -11.85 -11.52
N ARG A 277 -19.19 -10.62 -11.54
CA ARG A 277 -19.96 -10.03 -10.43
C ARG A 277 -21.37 -10.61 -10.30
N CYS A 278 -21.99 -11.08 -11.37
CA CYS A 278 -23.30 -11.73 -11.36
C CYS A 278 -23.23 -13.18 -10.85
N LEU A 279 -22.17 -13.90 -11.13
CA LEU A 279 -22.03 -15.33 -10.84
C LEU A 279 -22.32 -15.72 -9.38
N PRO A 280 -21.86 -15.00 -8.32
CA PRO A 280 -22.15 -15.34 -6.93
C PRO A 280 -23.66 -15.38 -6.63
N TYR A 281 -24.44 -14.53 -7.31
CA TYR A 281 -25.88 -14.36 -7.11
C TYR A 281 -26.73 -15.28 -8.00
N CYS A 282 -26.11 -16.08 -8.87
CA CYS A 282 -26.81 -17.00 -9.77
C CYS A 282 -27.18 -18.33 -9.14
N ARG A 283 -26.74 -18.61 -7.92
CA ARG A 283 -27.08 -19.85 -7.21
C ARG A 283 -28.59 -20.03 -7.08
N LYS A 284 -29.08 -21.24 -7.32
CA LYS A 284 -30.47 -21.60 -7.10
C LYS A 284 -30.73 -21.77 -5.61
N ASN A 285 -32.01 -21.90 -5.23
CA ASN A 285 -32.40 -22.12 -3.85
C ASN A 285 -31.89 -23.44 -3.26
N ASP A 286 -31.59 -24.42 -4.10
CA ASP A 286 -30.94 -25.71 -3.77
C ASP A 286 -29.38 -25.61 -3.65
N GLY A 287 -28.81 -24.41 -3.80
CA GLY A 287 -27.38 -24.19 -3.78
C GLY A 287 -26.65 -24.51 -5.08
N SER A 288 -27.34 -25.12 -6.06
CA SER A 288 -26.76 -25.48 -7.35
C SER A 288 -26.60 -24.26 -8.27
N MET A 289 -25.57 -24.33 -9.15
CA MET A 289 -25.38 -23.32 -10.20
C MET A 289 -26.18 -23.70 -11.48
N PRO A 290 -26.55 -22.71 -12.31
CA PRO A 290 -27.13 -22.97 -13.64
C PRO A 290 -26.24 -23.89 -14.49
N ALA A 291 -26.83 -24.74 -15.33
CA ALA A 291 -26.08 -25.65 -16.20
C ALA A 291 -25.15 -24.93 -17.20
N SER A 292 -25.44 -23.69 -17.56
CA SER A 292 -24.62 -22.84 -18.44
C SER A 292 -23.37 -22.26 -17.76
N THR A 293 -23.28 -22.32 -16.43
CA THR A 293 -22.19 -21.67 -15.66
C THR A 293 -20.79 -22.14 -16.08
N PRO A 294 -20.49 -23.44 -16.26
CA PRO A 294 -19.15 -23.86 -16.66
C PRO A 294 -18.71 -23.25 -18.00
N ALA A 295 -19.60 -23.25 -18.99
CA ALA A 295 -19.31 -22.66 -20.32
C ALA A 295 -19.09 -21.14 -20.25
N ILE A 296 -19.83 -20.45 -19.36
CA ILE A 296 -19.67 -19.00 -19.13
C ILE A 296 -18.34 -18.72 -18.42
N VAL A 297 -17.97 -19.53 -17.41
CA VAL A 297 -16.69 -19.39 -16.71
C VAL A 297 -15.52 -19.61 -17.68
N THR A 298 -15.61 -20.63 -18.57
CA THR A 298 -14.60 -20.86 -19.60
C THR A 298 -14.49 -19.65 -20.53
N LEU A 299 -15.61 -19.09 -21.00
CA LEU A 299 -15.63 -17.88 -21.82
C LEU A 299 -14.95 -16.68 -21.12
N CYS A 300 -15.19 -16.50 -19.82
CA CYS A 300 -14.52 -15.46 -19.03
C CYS A 300 -13.00 -15.70 -18.96
N CYS A 301 -12.57 -16.95 -18.73
CA CYS A 301 -11.16 -17.29 -18.66
C CYS A 301 -10.45 -17.05 -20.01
N GLU A 302 -11.06 -17.45 -21.12
CA GLU A 302 -10.54 -17.21 -22.48
C GLU A 302 -10.40 -15.72 -22.76
N THR A 303 -11.42 -14.93 -22.41
CA THR A 303 -11.39 -13.47 -22.61
C THR A 303 -10.30 -12.81 -21.78
N PHE A 304 -10.22 -13.10 -20.48
CA PHE A 304 -9.17 -12.51 -19.63
C PHE A 304 -7.78 -13.03 -19.98
N GLY A 305 -7.65 -14.30 -20.38
CA GLY A 305 -6.40 -14.87 -20.88
C GLY A 305 -5.90 -14.12 -22.10
N SER A 306 -6.77 -13.88 -23.09
CA SER A 306 -6.41 -13.13 -24.29
C SER A 306 -5.94 -11.71 -23.97
N PHE A 307 -6.50 -11.06 -22.93
CA PHE A 307 -6.05 -9.74 -22.50
C PHE A 307 -4.66 -9.77 -21.86
N VAL A 308 -4.34 -10.81 -21.09
CA VAL A 308 -3.01 -10.96 -20.48
C VAL A 308 -1.95 -11.29 -21.52
N GLU A 309 -2.31 -12.00 -22.61
CA GLU A 309 -1.40 -12.33 -23.72
C GLU A 309 -1.06 -11.12 -24.60
N GLU A 310 -1.88 -10.07 -24.59
CA GLU A 310 -1.62 -8.87 -25.37
C GLU A 310 -0.45 -8.04 -24.82
N ASN A 311 0.26 -7.33 -25.72
CA ASN A 311 1.39 -6.47 -25.33
C ASN A 311 0.96 -5.14 -24.69
N ASP A 312 -0.34 -4.81 -24.71
CA ASP A 312 -0.87 -3.59 -24.07
C ASP A 312 -0.95 -3.78 -22.55
N GLN A 313 -0.19 -2.98 -21.81
CA GLN A 313 -0.15 -3.02 -20.34
C GLN A 313 -1.51 -2.77 -19.69
N ASN A 314 -2.36 -1.93 -20.29
CA ASN A 314 -3.71 -1.69 -19.77
C ASN A 314 -4.58 -2.94 -19.90
N LEU A 315 -4.48 -3.67 -21.00
CA LEU A 315 -5.23 -4.90 -21.20
C LEU A 315 -4.72 -6.01 -20.29
N LYS A 316 -3.41 -6.16 -20.12
CA LYS A 316 -2.82 -7.09 -19.13
C LYS A 316 -3.36 -6.83 -17.74
N TYR A 317 -3.32 -5.55 -17.31
CA TYR A 317 -3.85 -5.16 -16.01
C TYR A 317 -5.31 -5.54 -15.85
N HIS A 318 -6.15 -5.23 -16.84
CA HIS A 318 -7.57 -5.57 -16.81
C HIS A 318 -7.82 -7.09 -16.83
N GLY A 319 -7.04 -7.86 -17.58
CA GLY A 319 -7.10 -9.31 -17.57
C GLY A 319 -6.83 -9.89 -16.18
N LEU A 320 -5.78 -9.41 -15.50
CA LEU A 320 -5.43 -9.83 -14.13
C LEU A 320 -6.51 -9.41 -13.11
N VAL A 321 -7.07 -8.20 -13.22
CA VAL A 321 -8.20 -7.75 -12.38
C VAL A 321 -9.43 -8.64 -12.59
N GLY A 322 -9.71 -9.01 -13.84
CA GLY A 322 -10.81 -9.90 -14.19
C GLY A 322 -10.64 -11.30 -13.59
N PHE A 323 -9.46 -11.88 -13.68
CA PHE A 323 -9.13 -13.14 -13.01
C PHE A 323 -9.31 -13.04 -11.50
N GLY A 324 -8.87 -11.93 -10.87
CA GLY A 324 -9.06 -11.69 -9.44
C GLY A 324 -10.53 -11.71 -9.02
N SER A 325 -11.42 -11.08 -9.81
CA SER A 325 -12.85 -11.12 -9.57
C SER A 325 -13.46 -12.52 -9.77
N LEU A 326 -13.00 -13.24 -10.78
CA LEU A 326 -13.48 -14.60 -11.06
C LEU A 326 -13.11 -15.60 -9.96
N VAL A 327 -11.89 -15.48 -9.43
CA VAL A 327 -11.37 -16.33 -8.34
C VAL A 327 -12.15 -16.19 -7.05
N GLN A 328 -12.68 -15.00 -6.73
CA GLN A 328 -13.53 -14.80 -5.56
C GLN A 328 -14.76 -15.71 -5.58
N SER A 329 -15.31 -15.97 -6.77
CA SER A 329 -16.47 -16.85 -6.95
C SER A 329 -16.09 -18.32 -7.17
N PHE A 330 -14.96 -18.56 -7.84
CA PHE A 330 -14.45 -19.87 -8.24
C PHE A 330 -12.95 -20.00 -7.91
N PRO A 331 -12.57 -20.20 -6.64
CA PRO A 331 -11.16 -20.21 -6.21
C PRO A 331 -10.28 -21.23 -6.95
N ARG A 332 -10.88 -22.34 -7.43
CA ARG A 332 -10.12 -23.42 -8.11
C ARG A 332 -9.94 -23.21 -9.62
N VAL A 333 -10.49 -22.14 -10.20
CA VAL A 333 -10.40 -21.89 -11.65
C VAL A 333 -8.95 -21.80 -12.13
N LEU A 334 -8.09 -21.13 -11.37
CA LEU A 334 -6.68 -20.93 -11.72
C LEU A 334 -5.76 -22.08 -11.27
N SER A 335 -6.19 -22.94 -10.35
CA SER A 335 -5.35 -24.03 -9.83
C SER A 335 -5.05 -25.12 -10.88
N THR A 336 -5.96 -25.32 -11.85
CA THR A 336 -5.88 -26.33 -12.90
C THR A 336 -5.77 -25.75 -14.31
N SER A 337 -5.67 -24.42 -14.46
CA SER A 337 -5.78 -23.74 -15.74
C SER A 337 -4.44 -23.67 -16.49
N SER A 338 -4.51 -23.65 -17.82
CA SER A 338 -3.40 -23.34 -18.72
C SER A 338 -2.89 -21.90 -18.59
N TYR A 339 -3.61 -21.02 -17.87
CA TYR A 339 -3.27 -19.61 -17.68
C TYR A 339 -2.22 -19.36 -16.59
N ARG A 340 -1.89 -20.39 -15.77
CA ARG A 340 -0.89 -20.28 -14.70
C ARG A 340 0.48 -19.79 -15.20
N PRO A 341 1.09 -20.36 -16.26
CA PRO A 341 2.38 -19.88 -16.76
C PRO A 341 2.33 -18.43 -17.23
N LEU A 342 1.19 -18.02 -17.81
CA LEU A 342 0.95 -16.65 -18.27
C LEU A 342 0.92 -15.64 -17.12
N ILE A 343 0.23 -15.98 -16.03
CA ILE A 343 0.17 -15.13 -14.83
C ILE A 343 1.55 -15.06 -14.14
N LEU A 344 2.28 -16.19 -14.08
CA LEU A 344 3.64 -16.21 -13.52
C LEU A 344 4.61 -15.36 -14.34
N ALA A 345 4.49 -15.34 -15.68
CA ALA A 345 5.30 -14.46 -16.52
C ALA A 345 5.06 -12.97 -16.22
N CYS A 346 3.85 -12.58 -15.79
CA CYS A 346 3.55 -11.22 -15.39
C CYS A 346 4.28 -10.76 -14.11
N LEU A 347 4.83 -11.66 -13.30
CA LEU A 347 5.67 -11.28 -12.13
C LEU A 347 7.00 -10.64 -12.56
N SER A 348 7.45 -10.87 -13.79
CA SER A 348 8.66 -10.27 -14.36
C SER A 348 8.38 -9.09 -15.28
N ASP A 349 7.13 -8.58 -15.32
CA ASP A 349 6.76 -7.42 -16.14
C ASP A 349 7.48 -6.14 -15.64
N GLU A 350 7.76 -5.19 -16.54
CA GLU A 350 8.40 -3.93 -16.20
C GLU A 350 7.53 -3.06 -15.29
N ASP A 351 6.19 -3.15 -15.44
CA ASP A 351 5.23 -2.38 -14.67
C ASP A 351 4.97 -3.02 -13.29
N VAL A 352 5.24 -2.25 -12.21
CA VAL A 352 5.00 -2.66 -10.83
C VAL A 352 3.53 -2.97 -10.56
N THR A 353 2.60 -2.28 -11.23
CA THR A 353 1.16 -2.49 -11.01
C THR A 353 0.71 -3.83 -11.56
N ILE A 354 1.26 -4.27 -12.69
CA ILE A 354 1.02 -5.60 -13.28
C ILE A 354 1.60 -6.68 -12.37
N ARG A 355 2.87 -6.51 -11.91
CA ARG A 355 3.50 -7.46 -10.98
C ARG A 355 2.70 -7.63 -9.70
N SER A 356 2.27 -6.53 -9.07
CA SER A 356 1.47 -6.57 -7.83
C SER A 356 0.11 -7.24 -8.06
N ARG A 357 -0.54 -7.03 -9.22
CA ARG A 357 -1.80 -7.72 -9.56
C ARG A 357 -1.61 -9.22 -9.79
N ALA A 358 -0.56 -9.62 -10.51
CA ALA A 358 -0.21 -11.04 -10.69
C ALA A 358 0.09 -11.71 -9.34
N LEU A 359 0.87 -11.03 -8.47
CA LEU A 359 1.19 -11.49 -7.12
C LEU A 359 -0.08 -11.77 -6.28
N ASN A 360 -1.09 -10.92 -6.39
CA ASN A 360 -2.35 -11.08 -5.67
C ASN A 360 -3.17 -12.31 -6.12
N LEU A 361 -2.90 -12.87 -7.29
CA LEU A 361 -3.56 -14.08 -7.79
C LEU A 361 -2.89 -15.37 -7.29
N LEU A 362 -1.63 -15.33 -6.85
CA LEU A 362 -0.87 -16.52 -6.49
C LEU A 362 -1.50 -17.37 -5.38
N PRO A 363 -2.07 -16.82 -4.30
CA PRO A 363 -2.70 -17.62 -3.27
C PRO A 363 -3.81 -18.52 -3.81
N SER A 364 -4.56 -18.04 -4.81
CA SER A 364 -5.63 -18.81 -5.44
C SER A 364 -5.14 -19.91 -6.40
N MET A 365 -3.89 -19.81 -6.84
CA MET A 365 -3.23 -20.80 -7.68
C MET A 365 -2.48 -21.85 -6.85
N ALA A 366 -2.24 -21.57 -5.57
CA ALA A 366 -1.53 -22.42 -4.65
C ALA A 366 -2.34 -23.71 -4.35
N SER A 367 -1.65 -24.83 -4.31
CA SER A 367 -2.18 -26.13 -3.94
C SER A 367 -1.12 -26.91 -3.17
N ARG A 368 -1.52 -27.93 -2.43
CA ARG A 368 -0.57 -28.78 -1.69
C ARG A 368 0.58 -29.35 -2.54
N LYS A 369 0.35 -29.54 -3.86
CA LYS A 369 1.34 -30.13 -4.76
C LYS A 369 2.35 -29.12 -5.31
N ASN A 370 1.95 -27.84 -5.44
CA ASN A 370 2.75 -26.84 -6.14
C ASN A 370 3.26 -25.70 -5.24
N LEU A 371 2.89 -25.72 -3.94
CA LEU A 371 3.26 -24.63 -3.02
C LEU A 371 4.77 -24.42 -2.96
N VAL A 372 5.53 -25.51 -2.80
CA VAL A 372 7.00 -25.46 -2.70
C VAL A 372 7.63 -24.86 -3.96
N GLU A 373 7.15 -25.26 -5.14
CA GLU A 373 7.62 -24.75 -6.42
C GLU A 373 7.32 -23.25 -6.58
N LEU A 374 6.08 -22.83 -6.26
CA LEU A 374 5.67 -21.43 -6.33
C LEU A 374 6.46 -20.53 -5.37
N VAL A 375 6.64 -20.98 -4.14
CA VAL A 375 7.44 -20.25 -3.16
C VAL A 375 8.90 -20.16 -3.60
N GLY A 376 9.47 -21.25 -4.16
CA GLY A 376 10.82 -21.23 -4.70
C GLY A 376 11.01 -20.19 -5.82
N GLN A 377 10.04 -20.06 -6.73
CA GLN A 377 10.04 -19.01 -7.75
C GLN A 377 9.96 -17.61 -7.14
N LEU A 378 9.12 -17.42 -6.10
CA LEU A 378 9.01 -16.13 -5.42
C LEU A 378 10.30 -15.76 -4.67
N LEU A 379 10.98 -16.70 -4.03
CA LEU A 379 12.27 -16.47 -3.37
C LEU A 379 13.32 -15.94 -4.35
N GLN A 380 13.38 -16.51 -5.57
CA GLN A 380 14.25 -16.00 -6.63
C GLN A 380 13.90 -14.55 -7.02
N HIS A 381 12.59 -14.22 -7.13
CA HIS A 381 12.18 -12.84 -7.40
C HIS A 381 12.50 -11.88 -6.26
N ILE A 382 12.43 -12.33 -5.00
CA ILE A 382 12.74 -11.51 -3.81
C ILE A 382 14.21 -11.08 -3.80
N GLU A 383 15.13 -11.92 -4.27
CA GLU A 383 16.56 -11.59 -4.35
C GLU A 383 16.83 -10.36 -5.23
N PHE A 384 16.08 -10.21 -6.32
CA PHE A 384 16.24 -9.11 -7.28
C PHE A 384 15.28 -7.94 -7.05
N ALA A 385 14.26 -8.11 -6.19
CA ALA A 385 13.26 -7.10 -5.91
C ALA A 385 13.79 -6.04 -4.92
N ASN A 386 13.30 -4.81 -5.07
CA ASN A 386 13.65 -3.69 -4.21
C ASN A 386 12.41 -2.95 -3.69
N GLY A 387 12.57 -2.22 -2.58
CA GLY A 387 11.56 -1.34 -2.01
C GLY A 387 10.30 -2.06 -1.54
N THR A 388 9.16 -1.40 -1.68
CA THR A 388 7.85 -1.90 -1.21
C THR A 388 7.41 -3.20 -1.86
N TYR A 389 7.76 -3.41 -3.12
CA TYR A 389 7.42 -4.64 -3.84
C TYR A 389 8.09 -5.88 -3.23
N LYS A 390 9.34 -5.75 -2.74
CA LYS A 390 10.03 -6.82 -2.02
C LYS A 390 9.26 -7.24 -0.76
N LEU A 391 8.75 -6.26 -0.03
CA LEU A 391 7.94 -6.50 1.17
C LEU A 391 6.61 -7.19 0.85
N GLU A 392 5.93 -6.78 -0.24
CA GLU A 392 4.71 -7.44 -0.70
C GLU A 392 4.95 -8.91 -1.06
N LEU A 393 6.08 -9.24 -1.71
CA LEU A 393 6.46 -10.61 -2.04
C LEU A 393 6.61 -11.47 -0.77
N VAL A 394 7.33 -10.98 0.25
CA VAL A 394 7.51 -11.69 1.52
C VAL A 394 6.17 -11.90 2.23
N ALA A 395 5.34 -10.87 2.30
CA ALA A 395 4.01 -10.98 2.89
C ALA A 395 3.16 -12.05 2.18
N LYS A 396 3.26 -12.14 0.84
CA LYS A 396 2.54 -13.16 0.05
C LYS A 396 3.07 -14.58 0.28
N VAL A 397 4.37 -14.77 0.42
CA VAL A 397 4.95 -16.08 0.79
C VAL A 397 4.38 -16.54 2.13
N VAL A 398 4.38 -15.66 3.14
CA VAL A 398 3.82 -15.96 4.45
C VAL A 398 2.31 -16.23 4.37
N GLU A 399 1.54 -15.42 3.63
CA GLU A 399 0.09 -15.58 3.44
C GLU A 399 -0.24 -16.95 2.80
N MET A 400 0.50 -17.35 1.75
CA MET A 400 0.29 -18.63 1.07
C MET A 400 0.60 -19.84 1.97
N CYS A 401 1.63 -19.74 2.80
CA CYS A 401 2.04 -20.84 3.68
C CYS A 401 1.16 -20.92 4.94
N SER A 402 0.82 -19.77 5.57
CA SER A 402 0.04 -19.72 6.81
C SER A 402 -1.48 -19.72 6.61
N GLY A 403 -1.94 -19.53 5.35
CA GLY A 403 -3.36 -19.44 5.01
C GLY A 403 -4.17 -20.66 5.49
N GLU A 404 -5.44 -20.41 5.86
CA GLU A 404 -6.38 -21.45 6.33
C GLU A 404 -5.79 -22.38 7.40
N LYS A 405 -5.01 -21.84 8.35
CA LYS A 405 -4.32 -22.61 9.41
C LYS A 405 -3.33 -23.64 8.85
N TYR A 406 -2.51 -23.22 7.92
CA TYR A 406 -1.48 -24.05 7.25
C TYR A 406 -2.05 -25.21 6.42
N ALA A 407 -3.27 -25.10 5.89
CA ALA A 407 -3.96 -26.20 5.19
C ALA A 407 -3.22 -26.72 3.93
N LEU A 408 -2.45 -25.84 3.27
CA LEU A 408 -1.68 -26.19 2.07
C LEU A 408 -0.29 -26.74 2.39
N LEU A 409 0.22 -26.52 3.59
CA LEU A 409 1.57 -26.88 3.99
C LEU A 409 1.65 -28.38 4.34
N GLN A 410 2.62 -29.09 3.75
CA GLN A 410 2.88 -30.51 4.02
C GLN A 410 4.12 -30.69 4.89
N ASP A 411 5.15 -29.84 4.69
CA ASP A 411 6.42 -29.91 5.41
C ASP A 411 6.70 -28.59 6.13
N PHE A 412 6.63 -28.66 7.45
CA PHE A 412 6.90 -27.51 8.30
C PHE A 412 8.41 -27.26 8.49
N ARG A 413 9.27 -28.27 8.28
CA ARG A 413 10.73 -28.11 8.30
C ARG A 413 11.16 -27.22 7.15
N TRP A 414 10.70 -27.53 5.95
CA TRP A 414 10.92 -26.74 4.75
C TRP A 414 10.43 -25.28 4.94
N TYR A 415 9.27 -25.09 5.56
CA TYR A 415 8.74 -23.75 5.78
C TYR A 415 9.59 -22.96 6.79
N LEU A 416 10.06 -23.60 7.85
CA LEU A 416 10.98 -22.98 8.81
C LEU A 416 12.28 -22.54 8.12
N ASP A 417 12.88 -23.41 7.28
CA ASP A 417 14.07 -23.06 6.50
C ASP A 417 13.82 -21.88 5.55
N THR A 418 12.63 -21.84 4.93
CA THR A 418 12.20 -20.72 4.08
C THR A 418 12.13 -19.40 4.86
N LEU A 419 11.57 -19.41 6.08
CA LEU A 419 11.50 -18.24 6.95
C LEU A 419 12.90 -17.77 7.39
N LEU A 420 13.78 -18.71 7.72
CA LEU A 420 15.18 -18.40 8.04
C LEU A 420 15.94 -17.83 6.85
N GLN A 421 15.73 -18.38 5.65
CA GLN A 421 16.30 -17.86 4.40
C GLN A 421 15.83 -16.41 4.15
N LEU A 422 14.55 -16.11 4.36
CA LEU A 422 14.02 -14.75 4.29
C LEU A 422 14.67 -13.85 5.36
N GLY A 423 14.91 -14.37 6.57
CA GLY A 423 15.60 -13.68 7.65
C GLY A 423 17.04 -13.27 7.33
N HIS A 424 17.71 -13.96 6.42
CA HIS A 424 19.06 -13.61 5.93
C HIS A 424 19.05 -12.57 4.77
N MET A 425 17.88 -12.22 4.22
CA MET A 425 17.79 -11.26 3.11
C MET A 425 17.77 -9.81 3.62
N ARG A 426 18.61 -8.95 3.06
CA ARG A 426 18.67 -7.52 3.42
C ARG A 426 17.44 -6.74 2.97
N GLY A 427 17.06 -5.70 3.73
CA GLY A 427 15.99 -4.76 3.39
C GLY A 427 14.58 -5.27 3.68
N LEU A 428 14.44 -6.18 4.65
CA LEU A 428 13.16 -6.70 5.13
C LEU A 428 12.85 -6.29 6.58
N ASP A 429 13.51 -5.26 7.10
CA ASP A 429 13.44 -4.84 8.50
C ASP A 429 11.99 -4.57 8.96
N SER A 430 11.15 -4.01 8.09
CA SER A 430 9.73 -3.75 8.38
C SER A 430 8.87 -5.02 8.49
N HIS A 431 9.35 -6.17 8.02
CA HIS A 431 8.65 -7.47 8.09
C HIS A 431 9.31 -8.45 9.07
N SER A 432 10.33 -8.00 9.81
CA SER A 432 11.03 -8.80 10.81
C SER A 432 10.08 -9.36 11.88
N GLU A 433 9.11 -8.55 12.34
CA GLU A 433 8.08 -8.97 13.30
C GLU A 433 7.17 -10.06 12.71
N LEU A 434 6.81 -9.96 11.42
CA LEU A 434 6.02 -10.99 10.73
C LEU A 434 6.78 -12.32 10.70
N LEU A 435 8.07 -12.29 10.34
CA LEU A 435 8.91 -13.49 10.30
C LEU A 435 9.10 -14.08 11.71
N ARG A 436 9.40 -13.22 12.70
CA ARG A 436 9.54 -13.60 14.09
C ARG A 436 8.29 -14.32 14.62
N SER A 437 7.12 -13.73 14.40
CA SER A 437 5.85 -14.31 14.86
C SER A 437 5.56 -15.65 14.20
N GLN A 438 5.86 -15.82 12.92
CA GLN A 438 5.65 -17.08 12.21
C GLN A 438 6.61 -18.19 12.69
N ILE A 439 7.88 -17.88 12.92
CA ILE A 439 8.86 -18.83 13.45
C ILE A 439 8.41 -19.33 14.83
N CYS A 440 8.01 -18.43 15.72
CA CYS A 440 7.49 -18.79 17.03
C CYS A 440 6.18 -19.60 16.95
N ASP A 441 5.26 -19.22 16.05
CA ASP A 441 3.96 -19.91 15.89
C ASP A 441 4.13 -21.37 15.46
N ILE A 442 5.07 -21.64 14.55
CA ILE A 442 5.41 -23.02 14.12
C ILE A 442 5.96 -23.83 15.30
N ALA A 443 6.93 -23.31 16.04
CA ALA A 443 7.54 -24.00 17.17
C ALA A 443 6.52 -24.27 18.29
N LEU A 444 5.57 -23.35 18.52
CA LEU A 444 4.51 -23.50 19.51
C LEU A 444 3.48 -24.56 19.13
N ARG A 445 3.00 -24.53 17.88
CA ARG A 445 1.84 -25.33 17.45
C ARG A 445 2.21 -26.69 16.90
N VAL A 446 3.40 -26.84 16.32
CA VAL A 446 3.80 -28.07 15.61
C VAL A 446 4.81 -28.86 16.41
N PHE A 447 4.32 -29.71 17.31
CA PHE A 447 5.14 -30.50 18.22
C PHE A 447 6.29 -31.30 17.51
N PRO A 448 6.06 -32.02 16.39
CA PRO A 448 7.11 -32.82 15.76
C PRO A 448 8.26 -32.01 15.14
N VAL A 449 8.10 -30.69 14.99
CA VAL A 449 9.12 -29.82 14.38
C VAL A 449 9.99 -29.13 15.42
N ARG A 450 9.64 -29.21 16.71
CA ARG A 450 10.34 -28.48 17.79
C ARG A 450 11.83 -28.81 17.85
N ALA A 451 12.19 -30.09 17.85
CA ALA A 451 13.59 -30.49 17.89
C ALA A 451 14.37 -29.97 16.66
N TYR A 452 13.75 -30.00 15.48
CA TYR A 452 14.33 -29.41 14.28
C TYR A 452 14.45 -27.87 14.38
N ALA A 453 13.44 -27.21 14.95
CA ALA A 453 13.47 -25.77 15.16
C ALA A 453 14.59 -25.35 16.17
N VAL A 454 14.78 -26.12 17.23
CA VAL A 454 15.90 -25.93 18.16
C VAL A 454 17.24 -26.07 17.45
N LYS A 455 17.42 -27.13 16.64
CA LYS A 455 18.63 -27.37 15.86
C LYS A 455 18.95 -26.19 14.95
N ARG A 456 17.99 -25.78 14.10
CA ARG A 456 18.19 -24.69 13.14
C ARG A 456 18.43 -23.33 13.83
N SER A 457 17.71 -23.07 14.94
CA SER A 457 17.91 -21.85 15.75
C SER A 457 19.32 -21.82 16.36
N MET A 458 19.81 -22.96 16.84
CA MET A 458 21.14 -23.11 17.41
C MET A 458 22.23 -22.89 16.35
N GLU A 459 22.10 -23.50 15.16
CA GLU A 459 23.04 -23.30 14.04
C GLU A 459 23.20 -21.83 13.69
N VAL A 460 22.09 -21.09 13.54
CA VAL A 460 22.11 -19.66 13.23
C VAL A 460 22.74 -18.82 14.35
N LEU A 461 22.46 -19.14 15.62
CA LEU A 461 23.04 -18.41 16.76
C LEU A 461 24.55 -18.64 16.89
N LEU A 462 25.05 -19.84 16.56
CA LEU A 462 26.47 -20.18 16.57
C LEU A 462 27.22 -19.57 15.39
N GLU A 463 26.64 -19.54 14.18
CA GLU A 463 27.23 -18.92 12.99
C GLU A 463 27.49 -17.43 13.19
N GLY A 464 26.58 -16.71 13.88
CA GLY A 464 26.73 -15.28 14.15
C GLY A 464 27.94 -14.90 14.99
N ASN A 465 28.54 -15.84 15.74
CA ASN A 465 29.72 -15.58 16.59
C ASN A 465 31.07 -15.90 15.92
N ASN A 466 31.08 -16.70 14.85
CA ASN A 466 32.33 -17.15 14.22
C ASN A 466 32.96 -16.10 13.27
N ASP A 467 32.27 -15.01 12.96
CA ASP A 467 32.80 -13.96 12.03
C ASP A 467 33.90 -13.06 12.63
N ASN A 468 34.34 -13.30 13.87
CA ASN A 468 35.40 -12.51 14.52
C ASN A 468 36.84 -12.89 14.09
N THR A 469 37.04 -13.94 13.27
CA THR A 469 38.38 -14.45 12.95
C THR A 469 38.84 -14.25 11.50
N SER A 470 38.04 -13.68 10.61
CA SER A 470 38.44 -13.53 9.19
C SER A 470 38.04 -12.17 8.62
N ALA A 471 38.86 -11.16 8.81
CA ALA A 471 38.72 -9.82 8.22
C ALA A 471 38.95 -9.76 6.70
N ASN A 472 39.10 -10.86 5.98
CA ASN A 472 39.45 -10.92 4.57
C ASN A 472 38.77 -12.08 3.81
N ILE A 473 37.43 -12.05 3.68
CA ILE A 473 36.78 -12.84 2.61
C ILE A 473 35.84 -11.90 1.87
N ILE A 474 36.19 -11.67 0.63
CA ILE A 474 35.44 -10.91 -0.38
C ILE A 474 34.01 -11.44 -0.44
N ASP A 475 33.08 -10.53 -0.15
CA ASP A 475 31.64 -10.69 -0.14
C ASP A 475 31.12 -11.19 -1.50
N ASN A 476 30.81 -12.47 -1.63
CA ASN A 476 30.11 -13.06 -2.77
C ASN A 476 28.58 -12.93 -2.63
N GLY A 477 28.07 -11.83 -2.03
CA GLY A 477 26.65 -11.47 -2.10
C GLY A 477 25.66 -12.33 -1.28
N ARG A 478 26.13 -13.38 -0.60
CA ARG A 478 25.33 -14.14 0.36
C ARG A 478 25.74 -13.76 1.78
N GLY A 479 25.15 -12.66 2.28
CA GLY A 479 25.37 -12.21 3.65
C GLY A 479 24.93 -13.31 4.62
N LYS A 480 25.88 -13.81 5.43
CA LYS A 480 25.64 -14.82 6.48
C LYS A 480 24.92 -14.25 7.71
N HIS A 481 24.62 -12.96 7.75
CA HIS A 481 23.98 -12.33 8.90
C HIS A 481 22.46 -12.32 8.77
N ILE A 482 21.80 -12.96 9.73
CA ILE A 482 20.34 -12.84 9.90
C ILE A 482 19.99 -11.47 10.48
N MET A 483 18.78 -10.97 10.20
CA MET A 483 18.27 -9.72 10.77
C MET A 483 18.25 -9.80 12.31
N PRO A 484 18.81 -8.78 13.02
CA PRO A 484 18.87 -8.76 14.48
C PRO A 484 17.52 -8.90 15.18
N GLU A 485 16.46 -8.45 14.52
CA GLU A 485 15.08 -8.50 15.04
C GLU A 485 14.47 -9.91 15.02
N VAL A 486 15.03 -10.85 14.24
CA VAL A 486 14.59 -12.26 14.21
C VAL A 486 15.30 -13.09 15.30
N LEU A 487 16.50 -12.70 15.71
CA LEU A 487 17.30 -13.38 16.72
C LEU A 487 16.57 -13.65 18.06
N PRO A 488 15.71 -12.74 18.57
CA PRO A 488 14.95 -13.02 19.80
C PRO A 488 14.06 -14.26 19.69
N ALA A 489 13.47 -14.52 18.52
CA ALA A 489 12.65 -15.73 18.32
C ALA A 489 13.48 -17.00 18.40
N LEU A 490 14.67 -16.98 17.80
CA LEU A 490 15.57 -18.14 17.78
C LEU A 490 16.10 -18.44 19.19
N ALA A 491 16.53 -17.41 19.90
CA ALA A 491 16.97 -17.54 21.28
C ALA A 491 15.84 -18.02 22.21
N TRP A 492 14.63 -17.50 22.00
CA TRP A 492 13.47 -17.94 22.76
C TRP A 492 13.14 -19.42 22.52
N ILE A 493 13.20 -19.89 21.25
CA ILE A 493 12.97 -21.30 20.92
C ILE A 493 14.01 -22.20 21.60
N VAL A 494 15.29 -21.84 21.54
CA VAL A 494 16.37 -22.59 22.18
C VAL A 494 16.20 -22.62 23.70
N GLY A 495 15.82 -21.51 24.33
CA GLY A 495 15.58 -21.41 25.75
C GLY A 495 14.33 -22.19 26.21
N GLU A 496 13.21 -22.07 25.50
CA GLU A 496 11.93 -22.70 25.88
C GLU A 496 11.94 -24.22 25.71
N TYR A 497 12.63 -24.70 24.66
CA TYR A 497 12.74 -26.13 24.34
C TYR A 497 14.14 -26.67 24.56
N SER A 498 14.84 -26.15 25.56
CA SER A 498 16.21 -26.58 25.91
C SER A 498 16.34 -28.07 26.27
N ASP A 499 15.25 -28.69 26.72
CA ASP A 499 15.19 -30.14 27.01
C ASP A 499 15.39 -30.98 25.73
N LEU A 500 15.10 -30.42 24.53
CA LEU A 500 15.24 -31.07 23.24
C LEU A 500 16.65 -30.90 22.63
N LEU A 501 17.56 -30.18 23.25
CA LEU A 501 18.93 -29.98 22.77
C LEU A 501 19.67 -31.29 22.46
N PRO A 502 19.63 -32.34 23.31
CA PRO A 502 20.28 -33.62 23.02
C PRO A 502 19.69 -34.32 21.80
N GLU A 503 18.37 -34.28 21.64
CA GLU A 503 17.67 -34.84 20.47
C GLU A 503 18.00 -34.06 19.21
N ALA A 504 18.02 -32.74 19.26
CA ALA A 504 18.35 -31.85 18.14
C ALA A 504 19.74 -32.14 17.56
N MET A 505 20.71 -32.52 18.42
CA MET A 505 22.07 -32.86 18.02
C MET A 505 22.21 -34.19 17.30
N THR A 506 21.32 -35.15 17.57
CA THR A 506 21.36 -36.48 16.95
C THR A 506 20.66 -36.57 15.59
N MET A 507 19.95 -35.51 15.18
CA MET A 507 19.06 -35.55 14.00
C MET A 507 19.75 -35.67 12.64
N ASP A 508 21.05 -35.35 12.47
CA ASP A 508 21.79 -35.56 11.22
C ASP A 508 23.30 -35.66 11.48
N SER A 509 23.93 -36.71 10.98
CA SER A 509 25.36 -36.96 11.15
C SER A 509 26.28 -36.00 10.37
N ASP A 510 25.75 -35.14 9.51
CA ASP A 510 26.54 -34.23 8.68
C ASP A 510 26.87 -32.90 9.40
N ALA A 511 26.26 -32.62 10.55
CA ALA A 511 26.48 -31.39 11.36
C ALA A 511 27.74 -31.45 12.25
N VAL A 512 28.55 -32.48 12.14
CA VAL A 512 29.78 -32.70 12.95
C VAL A 512 30.84 -31.59 12.76
N TYR A 513 30.69 -30.73 11.75
CA TYR A 513 31.69 -29.69 11.43
C TYR A 513 31.52 -28.36 12.18
N ILE A 514 30.47 -28.17 12.98
CA ILE A 514 30.23 -26.89 13.70
C ILE A 514 30.90 -26.86 15.08
N TYR A 515 31.24 -28.01 15.61
CA TYR A 515 31.89 -28.11 16.93
C TYR A 515 33.39 -28.25 16.79
N ASN A 516 34.15 -27.29 17.29
CA ASN A 516 35.60 -27.49 17.52
C ASN A 516 35.77 -28.69 18.45
N ASP A 517 36.75 -29.59 18.16
CA ASP A 517 37.07 -30.81 18.92
C ASP A 517 37.32 -30.57 20.45
N ASN A 518 37.34 -29.30 20.88
CA ASN A 518 37.52 -28.87 22.27
C ASN A 518 36.24 -28.33 22.92
N SER A 519 35.05 -28.49 22.31
CA SER A 519 33.81 -27.94 22.89
C SER A 519 33.34 -28.78 24.08
N GLU A 520 33.19 -28.12 25.23
CA GLU A 520 32.73 -28.67 26.49
C GLU A 520 31.22 -28.98 26.52
N GLY A 521 30.61 -29.27 25.36
CA GLY A 521 29.20 -29.65 25.17
C GLY A 521 28.34 -28.63 24.46
N PRO A 522 27.12 -29.04 23.97
CA PRO A 522 26.22 -28.18 23.20
C PRO A 522 25.65 -27.03 24.02
N SER A 523 25.33 -27.26 25.29
CA SER A 523 24.81 -26.23 26.20
C SER A 523 25.83 -25.12 26.43
N HIS A 524 27.10 -25.50 26.62
CA HIS A 524 28.20 -24.55 26.77
C HIS A 524 28.38 -23.67 25.53
N SER A 525 28.39 -24.27 24.31
CA SER A 525 28.56 -23.54 23.06
C SER A 525 27.45 -22.50 22.85
N ILE A 526 26.19 -22.86 23.15
CA ILE A 526 25.05 -21.93 23.05
C ILE A 526 25.18 -20.81 24.08
N LEU A 527 25.49 -21.13 25.33
CA LEU A 527 25.66 -20.12 26.38
C LEU A 527 26.79 -19.15 26.02
N GLN A 528 27.91 -19.66 25.50
CA GLN A 528 29.00 -18.83 25.02
C GLN A 528 28.55 -17.88 23.89
N ALA A 529 27.74 -18.36 22.96
CA ALA A 529 27.21 -17.55 21.84
C ALA A 529 26.25 -16.45 22.31
N ILE A 530 25.29 -16.80 23.17
CA ILE A 530 24.24 -15.89 23.64
C ILE A 530 24.78 -14.85 24.62
N THR A 531 25.67 -15.26 25.57
CA THR A 531 26.21 -14.38 26.59
C THR A 531 27.46 -13.61 26.14
N ALA A 532 27.92 -13.79 24.90
CA ALA A 532 29.12 -13.12 24.38
C ALA A 532 29.07 -11.59 24.61
N PRO A 533 30.14 -10.99 25.21
CA PRO A 533 30.16 -9.55 25.55
C PRO A 533 29.90 -8.62 24.33
N ILE A 534 30.23 -9.07 23.12
CA ILE A 534 30.01 -8.32 21.89
C ILE A 534 28.51 -8.06 21.61
N ASN A 535 27.64 -8.91 22.13
CA ASN A 535 26.18 -8.80 21.95
C ASN A 535 25.62 -7.57 22.69
N SER A 536 26.23 -7.14 23.79
CA SER A 536 25.83 -5.92 24.50
C SER A 536 25.99 -4.66 23.65
N ASN A 537 26.95 -4.63 22.73
CA ASN A 537 27.23 -3.47 21.89
C ASN A 537 26.55 -3.54 20.51
N LYS A 538 26.32 -4.74 19.98
CA LYS A 538 25.83 -4.93 18.60
C LYS A 538 24.32 -5.15 18.49
N LEU A 539 23.68 -5.70 19.53
CA LEU A 539 22.27 -6.09 19.47
C LEU A 539 21.36 -5.08 20.17
N PRO A 540 20.11 -4.94 19.71
CA PRO A 540 19.08 -4.15 20.42
C PRO A 540 18.83 -4.67 21.84
N ALA A 541 18.48 -3.79 22.78
CA ALA A 541 18.20 -4.15 24.17
C ALA A 541 17.09 -5.22 24.31
N SER A 542 16.07 -5.18 23.45
CA SER A 542 15.02 -6.20 23.37
C SER A 542 15.55 -7.60 23.03
N THR A 543 16.57 -7.70 22.20
CA THR A 543 17.24 -8.97 21.88
C THR A 543 18.10 -9.44 23.02
N GLN A 544 18.88 -8.53 23.64
CA GLN A 544 19.72 -8.84 24.79
C GLN A 544 18.91 -9.37 25.97
N SER A 545 17.76 -8.78 26.26
CA SER A 545 16.87 -9.22 27.35
C SER A 545 16.35 -10.65 27.15
N VAL A 546 16.01 -11.01 25.89
CA VAL A 546 15.60 -12.38 25.55
C VAL A 546 16.77 -13.35 25.62
N TYR A 547 17.97 -12.93 25.21
CA TYR A 547 19.18 -13.74 25.29
C TYR A 547 19.51 -14.13 26.73
N LEU A 548 19.44 -13.18 27.67
CA LEU A 548 19.66 -13.45 29.10
C LEU A 548 18.60 -14.41 29.69
N GLN A 549 17.33 -14.23 29.27
CA GLN A 549 16.26 -15.13 29.68
C GLN A 549 16.45 -16.54 29.11
N ALA A 550 16.88 -16.66 27.85
CA ALA A 550 17.19 -17.94 27.22
C ALA A 550 18.39 -18.61 27.90
N SER A 551 19.44 -17.85 28.28
CA SER A 551 20.62 -18.36 28.99
C SER A 551 20.24 -18.99 30.34
N LEU A 552 19.33 -18.34 31.08
CA LEU A 552 18.82 -18.87 32.33
C LEU A 552 18.12 -20.23 32.15
N LYS A 553 17.27 -20.32 31.10
CA LYS A 553 16.51 -21.55 30.81
C LYS A 553 17.42 -22.69 30.36
N VAL A 554 18.35 -22.39 29.44
CA VAL A 554 19.34 -23.39 28.98
C VAL A 554 20.18 -23.88 30.12
N PHE A 555 20.67 -23.00 30.99
CA PHE A 555 21.45 -23.38 32.18
C PHE A 555 20.63 -24.26 33.13
N ALA A 556 19.40 -23.88 33.46
CA ALA A 556 18.52 -24.65 34.32
C ALA A 556 18.23 -26.06 33.76
N ALA A 557 17.98 -26.18 32.46
CA ALA A 557 17.77 -27.47 31.79
C ALA A 557 19.05 -28.33 31.79
N THR A 558 20.22 -27.72 31.62
CA THR A 558 21.51 -28.41 31.68
C THR A 558 21.75 -29.00 33.07
N CYS A 559 21.47 -28.23 34.14
CA CYS A 559 21.57 -28.72 35.52
C CYS A 559 20.54 -29.82 35.87
N ALA A 560 19.36 -29.80 35.24
CA ALA A 560 18.32 -30.80 35.46
C ALA A 560 18.60 -32.11 34.71
N ASN A 561 19.48 -32.11 33.71
CA ASN A 561 19.78 -33.27 32.88
C ASN A 561 20.87 -34.14 33.56
N THR A 562 20.48 -35.31 34.05
CA THR A 562 21.37 -36.26 34.72
C THR A 562 22.46 -36.91 33.83
N GLN A 563 22.40 -36.68 32.51
CA GLN A 563 23.41 -37.22 31.57
C GLN A 563 24.56 -36.24 31.31
N VAL A 564 24.45 -35.00 31.76
CA VAL A 564 25.48 -33.97 31.61
C VAL A 564 26.53 -34.15 32.73
N SER A 565 27.81 -34.01 32.37
CA SER A 565 28.91 -34.13 33.34
C SER A 565 29.03 -32.86 34.18
N ASP A 566 29.50 -33.03 35.44
CA ASP A 566 29.76 -31.89 36.32
C ASP A 566 30.76 -30.90 35.68
N SER A 567 31.72 -31.40 34.89
CA SER A 567 32.69 -30.56 34.17
C SER A 567 32.03 -29.65 33.11
N GLU A 568 30.97 -30.09 32.43
CA GLU A 568 30.20 -29.28 31.49
C GLU A 568 29.39 -28.21 32.24
N ILE A 569 28.81 -28.55 33.38
CA ILE A 569 28.07 -27.59 34.21
C ILE A 569 29.04 -26.51 34.74
N GLU A 570 30.24 -26.89 35.22
CA GLU A 570 31.25 -25.91 35.62
C GLU A 570 31.67 -24.99 34.48
N ALA A 571 31.85 -25.52 33.26
CA ALA A 571 32.19 -24.72 32.07
C ALA A 571 31.08 -23.72 31.77
N CYS A 572 29.81 -24.13 31.81
CA CYS A 572 28.65 -23.26 31.65
C CYS A 572 28.63 -22.12 32.69
N VAL A 573 28.80 -22.45 33.96
CA VAL A 573 28.87 -21.46 35.08
C VAL A 573 29.98 -20.45 34.84
N ARG A 574 31.17 -20.94 34.52
CA ARG A 574 32.35 -20.11 34.26
C ARG A 574 32.09 -19.13 33.10
N THR A 575 31.53 -19.61 31.99
CA THR A 575 31.22 -18.80 30.81
C THR A 575 30.20 -17.71 31.13
N ILE A 576 29.11 -18.05 31.83
CA ILE A 576 28.08 -17.06 32.20
C ILE A 576 28.69 -16.03 33.15
N PHE A 577 29.41 -16.45 34.17
CA PHE A 577 29.98 -15.56 35.19
C PHE A 577 30.96 -14.54 34.62
N PHE A 578 31.83 -14.95 33.70
CA PHE A 578 32.77 -14.03 33.07
C PHE A 578 32.12 -13.06 32.06
N ASN A 579 31.06 -13.47 31.40
CA ASN A 579 30.43 -12.68 30.31
C ASN A 579 29.35 -11.74 30.84
N ILE A 580 28.70 -12.03 31.96
CA ILE A 580 27.48 -11.33 32.40
C ILE A 580 27.74 -9.89 32.86
N GLY A 581 28.97 -9.60 33.35
CA GLY A 581 29.34 -8.29 33.89
C GLY A 581 29.01 -7.12 32.95
N VAL A 582 29.25 -7.30 31.66
CA VAL A 582 28.96 -6.26 30.65
C VAL A 582 27.46 -5.96 30.50
N PHE A 583 26.60 -6.95 30.72
CA PHE A 583 25.15 -6.78 30.67
C PHE A 583 24.59 -6.17 31.96
N MET A 584 25.28 -6.34 33.09
CA MET A 584 24.89 -5.70 34.36
C MET A 584 25.11 -4.18 34.33
N GLU A 585 26.02 -3.69 33.50
CA GLU A 585 26.30 -2.26 33.31
C GLU A 585 25.48 -1.65 32.16
N ASN A 586 24.53 -2.39 31.56
CA ASN A 586 23.76 -1.94 30.45
C ASN A 586 22.81 -0.77 30.82
N PRO A 587 22.69 0.30 30.00
CA PRO A 587 21.80 1.43 30.28
C PRO A 587 20.30 1.04 30.28
N ASN A 588 19.93 -0.09 29.68
CA ASN A 588 18.55 -0.58 29.70
C ASN A 588 18.26 -1.39 30.97
N VAL A 589 17.27 -0.92 31.73
CA VAL A 589 16.89 -1.49 33.03
C VAL A 589 16.48 -2.97 32.94
N GLU A 590 15.77 -3.36 31.89
CA GLU A 590 15.31 -4.75 31.71
C GLU A 590 16.48 -5.71 31.47
N VAL A 591 17.47 -5.30 30.68
CA VAL A 591 18.70 -6.08 30.45
C VAL A 591 19.48 -6.19 31.74
N GLN A 592 19.66 -5.08 32.46
CA GLN A 592 20.36 -5.01 33.71
C GLN A 592 19.69 -5.91 34.78
N GLU A 593 18.38 -5.84 34.95
CA GLU A 593 17.65 -6.67 35.92
C GLU A 593 17.77 -8.16 35.62
N ARG A 594 17.63 -8.57 34.37
CA ARG A 594 17.78 -9.98 33.96
C ARG A 594 19.20 -10.49 34.19
N ALA A 595 20.21 -9.67 33.88
CA ALA A 595 21.60 -9.98 34.12
C ALA A 595 21.87 -10.14 35.63
N ASN A 596 21.39 -9.20 36.46
CA ASN A 596 21.52 -9.27 37.92
C ASN A 596 20.77 -10.47 38.51
N THR A 597 19.60 -10.82 37.98
CA THR A 597 18.84 -12.01 38.40
C THR A 597 19.63 -13.29 38.15
N LEU A 598 20.22 -13.41 36.93
CA LEU A 598 21.03 -14.58 36.57
C LEU A 598 22.30 -14.67 37.45
N ASN A 599 23.00 -13.55 37.64
CA ASN A 599 24.18 -13.49 38.51
C ASN A 599 23.82 -13.80 39.97
N GLY A 600 22.72 -13.21 40.47
CA GLY A 600 22.23 -13.46 41.84
C GLY A 600 21.87 -14.94 42.08
N LEU A 601 21.33 -15.62 41.07
CA LEU A 601 21.04 -17.05 41.13
C LEU A 601 22.33 -17.87 41.25
N LEU A 602 23.36 -17.58 40.43
CA LEU A 602 24.65 -18.27 40.50
C LEU A 602 25.34 -18.09 41.84
N LEU A 603 25.26 -16.89 42.42
CA LEU A 603 25.80 -16.59 43.75
C LEU A 603 25.02 -17.30 44.86
N ALA A 604 23.68 -17.29 44.80
CA ALA A 604 22.83 -17.93 45.80
C ALA A 604 22.98 -19.46 45.85
N LEU A 605 23.33 -20.07 44.71
CA LEU A 605 23.63 -21.49 44.60
C LEU A 605 25.09 -21.84 44.95
N GLU A 606 25.91 -20.87 45.39
CA GLU A 606 27.33 -21.01 45.73
C GLU A 606 28.21 -21.58 44.60
N LEU A 607 27.72 -21.54 43.35
CA LEU A 607 28.39 -22.10 42.16
C LEU A 607 29.64 -21.30 41.73
N THR A 608 29.82 -20.11 42.30
CA THR A 608 30.92 -19.19 41.96
C THR A 608 31.98 -19.10 43.07
N SER A 609 31.86 -19.88 44.17
CA SER A 609 32.72 -19.78 45.33
C SER A 609 34.22 -20.02 45.03
N ASP A 610 34.52 -20.89 44.06
CA ASP A 610 35.90 -21.19 43.66
C ASP A 610 36.40 -20.27 42.53
N LEU A 611 35.51 -19.64 41.78
CA LEU A 611 35.85 -18.71 40.67
C LEU A 611 36.23 -17.32 41.21
N GLY A 612 35.65 -16.89 42.33
CA GLY A 612 35.93 -15.59 42.95
C GLY A 612 37.31 -15.46 43.58
N ARG A 613 38.00 -16.59 43.86
CA ARG A 613 39.36 -16.58 44.42
C ARG A 613 40.48 -16.33 43.42
N SER A 614 40.21 -16.42 42.12
CA SER A 614 41.22 -16.25 41.07
C SER A 614 41.17 -14.87 40.37
N VAL A 615 40.21 -14.00 40.67
CA VAL A 615 40.01 -12.70 40.01
C VAL A 615 39.81 -11.60 41.06
N THR A 616 40.82 -11.34 41.87
CA THR A 616 41.00 -10.05 42.52
C THR A 616 42.41 -9.54 42.26
N PRO A 617 42.62 -8.75 41.22
CA PRO A 617 43.66 -7.73 41.23
C PRO A 617 42.98 -6.37 41.50
N GLY A 618 43.14 -5.88 42.74
CA GLY A 618 43.03 -4.47 43.06
C GLY A 618 41.73 -3.94 43.63
N LEU A 619 41.27 -4.47 44.79
CA LEU A 619 40.59 -3.64 45.78
C LEU A 619 41.34 -3.89 47.10
N THR A 620 42.42 -3.16 47.27
CA THR A 620 43.08 -3.03 48.57
C THR A 620 42.16 -2.26 49.49
N SER A 621 41.90 -2.92 50.64
CA SER A 621 41.37 -2.41 51.88
C SER A 621 41.80 -0.97 52.16
N LEU A 622 40.82 -0.09 52.26
CA LEU A 622 40.93 1.15 53.03
C LEU A 622 40.45 0.85 54.44
N ASP A 623 41.32 0.30 55.24
CA ASP A 623 41.25 0.43 56.71
C ASP A 623 42.22 1.54 57.11
N GLY A 624 41.72 2.43 57.96
CA GLY A 624 42.26 3.71 58.28
C GLY A 624 43.58 3.73 59.00
N GLU A 625 44.29 4.78 58.83
CA GLU A 625 45.09 5.46 59.85
C GLU A 625 44.96 6.96 59.63
N GLU A 626 44.39 7.61 60.63
CA GLU A 626 44.45 9.05 60.82
C GLU A 626 45.91 9.45 61.02
N ASP A 627 46.41 10.46 60.27
CA ASP A 627 47.48 11.27 60.81
C ASP A 627 47.30 12.72 60.27
N ASP A 628 47.19 13.61 61.19
CA ASP A 628 47.17 15.03 61.12
C ASP A 628 48.45 15.58 60.46
N SER A 629 48.33 16.50 59.54
CA SER A 629 49.20 17.70 59.48
C SER A 629 48.68 18.72 58.47
N ASP A 630 48.43 19.89 59.04
CA ASP A 630 48.20 21.19 58.42
C ASP A 630 49.18 21.50 57.28
N ASP A 631 48.76 22.12 56.22
CA ASP A 631 49.26 23.43 55.82
C ASP A 631 48.43 24.05 54.64
N GLU A 632 48.45 25.33 54.74
CA GLU A 632 47.71 26.37 54.05
C GLU A 632 48.00 26.61 52.55
N SER A 633 47.04 27.32 51.96
CA SER A 633 47.15 28.36 50.92
C SER A 633 47.17 27.89 49.44
N ASP A 634 46.43 28.42 48.62
CA ASP A 634 46.06 29.66 48.04
C ASP A 634 45.22 29.50 46.75
N GLN A 635 44.08 30.13 46.73
CA GLN A 635 43.53 31.05 45.75
C GLN A 635 43.52 30.76 44.24
N ASP A 636 42.27 30.98 43.75
CA ASP A 636 41.89 31.68 42.53
C ASP A 636 41.89 30.88 41.17
N GLN A 637 40.82 30.72 40.54
CA GLN A 637 39.98 31.61 39.73
C GLN A 637 38.98 30.84 38.90
N ILE A 638 37.77 31.23 39.01
CA ILE A 638 36.70 31.04 38.00
C ILE A 638 36.96 31.98 36.83
N PRO A 639 36.61 31.62 35.61
CA PRO A 639 35.59 32.42 34.95
C PRO A 639 34.43 31.65 34.31
N THR A 640 33.31 32.26 34.54
CA THR A 640 32.00 32.22 33.96
C THR A 640 31.96 32.51 32.45
N GLU A 641 30.82 32.02 31.90
CA GLU A 641 30.03 32.61 30.81
C GLU A 641 30.31 32.24 29.36
N GLY A 642 29.20 31.95 28.72
CA GLY A 642 28.99 32.10 27.29
C GLY A 642 27.84 31.31 26.69
N ASN A 643 26.62 31.81 26.87
CA ASN A 643 25.44 31.57 26.03
C ASN A 643 25.71 31.60 24.53
N LEU A 644 24.90 30.87 23.76
CA LEU A 644 24.09 31.30 22.59
C LEU A 644 23.50 30.08 21.90
N LEU A 645 22.23 29.88 22.03
CA LEU A 645 21.09 30.15 21.12
C LEU A 645 21.40 30.15 19.61
N GLY A 646 20.61 29.33 18.92
CA GLY A 646 20.11 29.72 17.61
C GLY A 646 20.30 28.72 16.47
N MET A 647 19.30 28.11 16.10
CA MET A 647 18.49 27.86 14.90
C MET A 647 18.21 26.40 14.66
#